data_a176a9482d53310b871275c4af81b288
#
_entry.id   a176a9482d53310b871275c4af81b288
#
_cell.length_a   1.000
_cell.length_b   1.000
_cell.length_c   1.000
_cell.angle_alpha   90.00
_cell.angle_beta   90.00
_cell.angle_gamma   90.00
#
_symmetry.space_group_name_H-M   'P 1'
#
loop_
_entity.id
_entity.type
_entity.pdbx_description
1 polymer ?
#
loop_
_entity_poly.entity_id
_entity_poly.type
_entity_poly.pdbx_seq_one_letter_code
_entity_poly.pdbx_strand_id
1 'polypeptide(L)'
;MILLRYILLCLVILSGTEIRAQLSEISGLVTDANGKPIAGAFLIIRPNEKMIQTGVDGRYQFKNIPAGNHQLTCFATGKQLLNFNFNCQGSAITHNFQLNELAANLNAVEINQAREDDFGISRLRAVHDFAIYEGKKSEVIQLNDTKANLATNNPRQVYSKVTGLNIWESDGAGLQLGIGGRGLNPNRTASFNVRQNGYDISADALGYPESYYTPPTEALESIEIVRGAASLQYGTQFGGLLNFRFKRGPFHRKAELTSRQTIGSWGFFNSFNSLGGTTSNGRLNYYGFFQFKRGDGYRVNSGFEQVNAFASITYDLSAKWKLQVDITKMKYLAQQAGGLTDKTFEQDPRQSFRSRNWFMVDWNLASVQLSHKFNPNTELNIRSFGLMAGRSSVGNLERINVADLGGNRTLIEGKFENIGNETRLIHRYKIGKQLQVLATGIRIYKGNTRARQGFGSSGSDANFNYITPGEPENSDYQFPSTNLAAFAEHIFRVSDRFSITPGLRAEYIQTASTGYYKSYVFDAAGNIVTQSRADEDISRERQFLLAGVGLSYKSPRNLEVYANFSQNYRAINFSDLRIVNPNFVVDPNIRDEEGYTADLGLRGKIKSSFQYELTVFYVAYRGKIGQILKTGQPPLFSNIRYRSNIADARNIGVESFFEWQVLKSDSAGRKPALNLFCNTAFVDARYINTDDKSILNRFVEMVPRFIFRTGADLRFRKWNLHGMYAYTGEHFSDATNAVLTATAVEGLIPAYQVVDLGIGFTHKWLNIQFNVNNALNEQYFTRRSESYPGPGILPADGRAFYCTLQFKL
;
A
#
# COMPACT_ATOMS: atom_id res chain seq x y z
N MET A 1 -15.64 13.06 -45.97
CA MET A 1 -16.77 13.99 -46.03
C MET A 1 -18.07 13.45 -45.36
N ILE A 2 -18.29 12.17 -45.26
CA ILE A 2 -19.53 11.58 -44.67
C ILE A 2 -19.48 11.62 -43.12
N LEU A 3 -18.30 11.43 -42.51
CA LEU A 3 -18.16 11.46 -41.05
C LEU A 3 -18.37 12.86 -40.44
N LEU A 4 -18.02 13.90 -41.15
CA LEU A 4 -18.17 15.29 -40.72
C LEU A 4 -19.66 15.76 -40.72
N ARG A 5 -20.49 15.13 -41.58
CA ARG A 5 -21.96 15.39 -41.64
C ARG A 5 -22.70 14.77 -40.45
N TYR A 6 -22.26 13.63 -39.95
CA TYR A 6 -22.87 13.00 -38.75
C TYR A 6 -22.50 13.70 -37.46
N ILE A 7 -21.28 14.26 -37.38
CA ILE A 7 -20.82 15.06 -36.22
C ILE A 7 -21.61 16.40 -36.18
N LEU A 8 -21.87 17.03 -37.32
CA LEU A 8 -22.70 18.25 -37.37
C LEU A 8 -24.18 17.96 -37.07
N LEU A 9 -24.70 16.80 -37.45
CA LEU A 9 -26.08 16.41 -37.15
C LEU A 9 -26.28 16.11 -35.64
N CYS A 10 -25.29 15.53 -34.98
CA CYS A 10 -25.30 15.34 -33.54
C CYS A 10 -25.16 16.65 -32.75
N LEU A 11 -24.50 17.67 -33.30
CA LEU A 11 -24.39 18.99 -32.69
C LEU A 11 -25.67 19.84 -32.81
N VAL A 12 -26.47 19.65 -33.83
CA VAL A 12 -27.75 20.38 -34.05
C VAL A 12 -28.91 19.79 -33.21
N ILE A 13 -28.86 18.53 -32.81
CA ILE A 13 -29.86 17.91 -31.93
C ILE A 13 -29.69 18.32 -30.46
N LEU A 14 -28.54 18.91 -30.09
CA LEU A 14 -28.21 19.38 -28.73
C LEU A 14 -28.58 20.87 -28.46
N SER A 15 -29.17 21.55 -29.41
CA SER A 15 -29.61 22.93 -29.23
C SER A 15 -31.18 22.98 -29.15
N GLY A 16 -31.67 23.02 -27.93
CA GLY A 16 -32.98 23.57 -27.69
C GLY A 16 -33.98 22.73 -26.92
N THR A 17 -33.85 22.63 -25.63
CA THR A 17 -34.92 22.82 -24.67
C THR A 17 -34.35 23.45 -23.42
N GLU A 18 -34.51 24.73 -23.22
CA GLU A 18 -34.44 25.37 -21.92
C GLU A 18 -35.54 24.78 -21.04
N ILE A 19 -35.24 23.67 -20.37
CA ILE A 19 -36.07 23.23 -19.24
C ILE A 19 -35.77 24.22 -18.12
N ARG A 20 -36.68 25.18 -17.91
CA ARG A 20 -36.70 26.00 -16.70
C ARG A 20 -36.85 25.04 -15.53
N ALA A 21 -35.76 24.76 -14.83
CA ALA A 21 -35.80 23.99 -13.61
C ALA A 21 -36.67 24.71 -12.61
N GLN A 22 -37.86 24.12 -12.27
CA GLN A 22 -38.65 24.58 -11.14
C GLN A 22 -37.83 24.42 -9.85
N LEU A 23 -37.43 25.54 -9.29
CA LEU A 23 -36.62 25.57 -8.05
C LEU A 23 -37.60 25.61 -6.86
N SER A 24 -37.39 24.71 -5.92
CA SER A 24 -38.15 24.62 -4.66
C SER A 24 -37.37 25.15 -3.48
N GLU A 25 -38.04 25.36 -2.37
CA GLU A 25 -37.40 25.60 -1.08
C GLU A 25 -37.93 24.63 -0.03
N ILE A 26 -37.09 24.30 0.95
CA ILE A 26 -37.51 23.59 2.15
C ILE A 26 -37.06 24.36 3.39
N SER A 27 -37.97 24.51 4.35
CA SER A 27 -37.72 25.21 5.61
C SER A 27 -38.36 24.45 6.77
N GLY A 28 -38.03 24.84 7.99
CA GLY A 28 -38.56 24.22 9.19
C GLY A 28 -37.89 24.63 10.45
N LEU A 29 -38.28 23.97 11.53
CA LEU A 29 -37.76 24.15 12.88
C LEU A 29 -37.12 22.87 13.39
N VAL A 30 -35.98 22.96 14.07
CA VAL A 30 -35.34 21.85 14.77
C VAL A 30 -35.49 22.06 16.26
N THR A 31 -36.12 21.09 16.94
CA THR A 31 -36.34 21.13 18.41
C THR A 31 -35.79 19.90 19.10
N ASP A 32 -35.59 19.95 20.37
CA ASP A 32 -35.36 18.78 21.24
C ASP A 32 -36.70 18.05 21.57
N ALA A 33 -36.63 16.97 22.33
CA ALA A 33 -37.79 16.17 22.75
C ALA A 33 -38.80 16.98 23.56
N ASN A 34 -38.39 18.09 24.20
CA ASN A 34 -39.22 18.97 25.00
C ASN A 34 -39.78 20.18 24.18
N GLY A 35 -39.50 20.21 22.87
CA GLY A 35 -39.96 21.27 21.97
C GLY A 35 -39.08 22.54 22.00
N LYS A 36 -37.92 22.53 22.73
CA LYS A 36 -37.01 23.66 22.80
C LYS A 36 -36.19 23.75 21.51
N PRO A 37 -36.07 24.94 20.86
CA PRO A 37 -35.27 25.11 19.66
C PRO A 37 -33.80 24.72 19.86
N ILE A 38 -33.22 24.03 18.90
CA ILE A 38 -31.81 23.63 18.87
C ILE A 38 -31.05 24.57 17.94
N ALA A 39 -30.19 25.44 18.50
CA ALA A 39 -29.27 26.28 17.75
C ALA A 39 -28.07 25.47 17.26
N GLY A 40 -27.57 25.73 16.05
CA GLY A 40 -26.37 25.07 15.52
C GLY A 40 -26.59 23.61 15.11
N ALA A 41 -27.81 23.13 15.00
CA ALA A 41 -28.09 21.83 14.41
C ALA A 41 -27.72 21.85 12.91
N PHE A 42 -27.05 20.80 12.45
CA PHE A 42 -26.64 20.69 11.05
C PHE A 42 -27.75 20.02 10.23
N LEU A 43 -27.98 20.57 9.05
CA LEU A 43 -28.87 19.98 8.05
C LEU A 43 -28.11 19.84 6.73
N ILE A 44 -28.20 18.66 6.13
CA ILE A 44 -27.57 18.34 4.83
C ILE A 44 -28.66 17.86 3.88
N ILE A 45 -28.75 18.49 2.71
CA ILE A 45 -29.64 18.06 1.65
C ILE A 45 -28.86 17.31 0.57
N ARG A 46 -29.34 16.12 0.19
CA ARG A 46 -28.76 15.28 -0.86
C ARG A 46 -29.72 15.20 -2.05
N PRO A 47 -29.23 15.12 -3.31
CA PRO A 47 -27.83 14.87 -3.72
C PRO A 47 -26.93 16.11 -3.80
N ASN A 48 -27.42 17.32 -3.58
CA ASN A 48 -26.65 18.57 -3.79
C ASN A 48 -25.62 18.87 -2.67
N GLU A 49 -25.57 18.05 -1.63
CA GLU A 49 -24.66 18.19 -0.46
C GLU A 49 -24.56 19.63 0.15
N LYS A 50 -25.59 20.45 -0.03
CA LYS A 50 -25.67 21.74 0.67
C LYS A 50 -25.87 21.47 2.16
N MET A 51 -25.04 22.08 2.98
CA MET A 51 -25.11 22.02 4.43
C MET A 51 -25.39 23.41 5.00
N ILE A 52 -26.29 23.50 5.97
CA ILE A 52 -26.56 24.71 6.75
C ILE A 52 -26.66 24.34 8.24
N GLN A 53 -26.57 25.36 9.08
CA GLN A 53 -26.84 25.25 10.51
C GLN A 53 -28.10 26.04 10.87
N THR A 54 -28.84 25.55 11.87
CA THR A 54 -29.97 26.28 12.43
C THR A 54 -29.51 27.56 13.15
N GLY A 55 -30.32 28.60 13.02
CA GLY A 55 -30.15 29.83 13.81
C GLY A 55 -30.38 29.59 15.30
N VAL A 56 -30.25 30.66 16.11
CA VAL A 56 -30.49 30.62 17.54
C VAL A 56 -31.94 30.25 17.91
N ASP A 57 -32.85 30.47 16.98
CA ASP A 57 -34.27 30.13 17.05
C ASP A 57 -34.59 28.71 16.55
N GLY A 58 -33.57 27.90 16.18
CA GLY A 58 -33.72 26.56 15.66
C GLY A 58 -34.25 26.47 14.22
N ARG A 59 -34.44 27.60 13.52
CA ARG A 59 -34.96 27.61 12.16
C ARG A 59 -33.89 27.32 11.13
N TYR A 60 -34.34 26.70 9.99
CA TYR A 60 -33.49 26.44 8.83
C TYR A 60 -34.22 26.72 7.51
N GLN A 61 -33.52 27.02 6.44
CA GLN A 61 -34.08 27.20 5.11
C GLN A 61 -33.07 26.88 4.02
N PHE A 62 -33.42 25.96 3.12
CA PHE A 62 -32.70 25.71 1.87
C PHE A 62 -33.49 26.32 0.72
N LYS A 63 -32.87 27.13 -0.11
CA LYS A 63 -33.41 27.74 -1.34
C LYS A 63 -32.75 27.14 -2.58
N ASN A 64 -33.45 27.24 -3.69
CA ASN A 64 -32.99 26.80 -5.01
C ASN A 64 -32.67 25.31 -5.06
N ILE A 65 -33.62 24.46 -4.60
CA ILE A 65 -33.52 23.01 -4.68
C ILE A 65 -34.10 22.58 -6.05
N PRO A 66 -33.32 21.85 -6.87
CA PRO A 66 -33.81 21.32 -8.16
C PRO A 66 -34.99 20.37 -7.97
N ALA A 67 -35.86 20.26 -8.98
CA ALA A 67 -36.92 19.25 -8.98
C ALA A 67 -36.34 17.83 -8.90
N GLY A 68 -37.03 16.93 -8.18
CA GLY A 68 -36.63 15.53 -8.00
C GLY A 68 -36.64 15.04 -6.55
N ASN A 69 -36.19 13.84 -6.34
CA ASN A 69 -36.11 13.20 -5.02
C ASN A 69 -34.91 13.68 -4.24
N HIS A 70 -35.16 14.13 -3.02
CA HIS A 70 -34.12 14.61 -2.09
C HIS A 70 -34.24 13.93 -0.74
N GLN A 71 -33.13 13.90 -0.02
CA GLN A 71 -33.06 13.50 1.38
C GLN A 71 -32.47 14.63 2.21
N LEU A 72 -33.18 15.04 3.24
CA LEU A 72 -32.74 16.00 4.22
C LEU A 72 -32.34 15.25 5.51
N THR A 73 -31.07 15.35 5.89
CA THR A 73 -30.53 14.77 7.11
C THR A 73 -30.34 15.88 8.14
N CYS A 74 -30.89 15.71 9.35
CA CYS A 74 -30.74 16.65 10.47
C CYS A 74 -30.04 15.98 11.64
N PHE A 75 -29.05 16.65 12.23
CA PHE A 75 -28.33 16.17 13.41
C PHE A 75 -27.79 17.33 14.27
N ALA A 76 -27.60 17.07 15.56
CA ALA A 76 -26.94 17.97 16.50
C ALA A 76 -26.10 17.16 17.51
N THR A 77 -25.12 17.80 18.14
CA THR A 77 -24.25 17.15 19.12
C THR A 77 -25.08 16.57 20.28
N GLY A 78 -24.92 15.27 20.56
CA GLY A 78 -25.65 14.56 21.59
C GLY A 78 -27.09 14.19 21.26
N LYS A 79 -27.56 14.44 20.03
CA LYS A 79 -28.92 14.14 19.58
C LYS A 79 -28.92 13.04 18.52
N GLN A 80 -30.06 12.36 18.38
CA GLN A 80 -30.27 11.31 17.38
C GLN A 80 -30.36 11.93 15.98
N LEU A 81 -29.69 11.34 14.98
CA LEU A 81 -29.78 11.75 13.58
C LEU A 81 -31.15 11.34 13.00
N LEU A 82 -31.80 12.24 12.28
CA LEU A 82 -33.04 11.98 11.56
C LEU A 82 -32.89 12.27 10.06
N ASN A 83 -33.54 11.45 9.24
CA ASN A 83 -33.61 11.62 7.80
C ASN A 83 -35.05 11.84 7.35
N PHE A 84 -35.26 12.75 6.42
CA PHE A 84 -36.54 13.03 5.78
C PHE A 84 -36.36 12.97 4.26
N ASN A 85 -37.08 12.05 3.60
CA ASN A 85 -37.08 11.93 2.14
C ASN A 85 -38.26 12.69 1.57
N PHE A 86 -38.05 13.51 0.55
CA PHE A 86 -39.10 14.32 -0.07
C PHE A 86 -38.83 14.51 -1.56
N ASN A 87 -39.91 14.81 -2.31
CA ASN A 87 -39.86 15.09 -3.75
C ASN A 87 -40.15 16.56 -3.97
N CYS A 88 -39.23 17.27 -4.63
CA CYS A 88 -39.44 18.67 -5.05
C CYS A 88 -40.15 18.75 -6.40
N GLN A 89 -41.31 19.44 -6.43
CA GLN A 89 -42.10 19.67 -7.65
C GLN A 89 -42.41 21.16 -7.89
N GLY A 90 -41.53 22.08 -7.46
CA GLY A 90 -41.70 23.52 -7.65
C GLY A 90 -42.45 24.24 -6.51
N SER A 91 -42.86 23.54 -5.44
CA SER A 91 -43.54 24.12 -4.27
C SER A 91 -42.63 24.22 -3.06
N ALA A 92 -42.93 25.17 -2.16
CA ALA A 92 -42.28 25.27 -0.85
C ALA A 92 -42.71 24.10 0.05
N ILE A 93 -41.72 23.47 0.73
CA ILE A 93 -41.92 22.35 1.65
C ILE A 93 -41.56 22.82 3.06
N THR A 94 -42.43 22.52 4.03
CA THR A 94 -42.12 22.77 5.44
C THR A 94 -42.01 21.43 6.17
N HIS A 95 -40.91 21.20 6.85
CA HIS A 95 -40.67 20.00 7.66
C HIS A 95 -39.94 20.35 8.97
N ASN A 96 -40.48 19.93 10.10
CA ASN A 96 -39.86 20.13 11.41
C ASN A 96 -39.22 18.87 11.90
N PHE A 97 -38.01 19.00 12.52
CA PHE A 97 -37.31 17.90 13.14
C PHE A 97 -37.41 18.03 14.66
N GLN A 98 -37.79 16.93 15.32
CA GLN A 98 -37.68 16.79 16.76
C GLN A 98 -36.59 15.78 17.09
N LEU A 99 -35.42 16.27 17.56
CA LEU A 99 -34.25 15.45 17.85
C LEU A 99 -34.29 14.97 19.30
N ASN A 100 -34.42 13.66 19.47
CA ASN A 100 -34.33 13.04 20.78
C ASN A 100 -32.88 13.01 21.24
N GLU A 101 -32.69 12.94 22.60
CA GLU A 101 -31.37 12.65 23.15
C GLU A 101 -30.84 11.38 22.51
N LEU A 102 -29.57 11.38 22.14
CA LEU A 102 -28.88 10.17 21.78
C LEU A 102 -28.88 9.30 23.06
N ALA A 103 -29.87 8.43 23.22
CA ALA A 103 -29.84 7.43 24.28
C ALA A 103 -28.46 6.80 24.20
N ALA A 104 -27.77 6.65 25.34
CA ALA A 104 -26.36 6.28 25.43
C ALA A 104 -25.98 4.91 24.82
N ASN A 105 -26.60 4.53 23.76
CA ASN A 105 -26.21 3.55 22.78
C ASN A 105 -25.37 4.31 21.76
N LEU A 106 -24.07 4.39 22.06
CA LEU A 106 -23.03 4.79 21.16
C LEU A 106 -22.97 3.83 19.95
N ASN A 107 -23.99 3.79 19.16
CA ASN A 107 -23.79 3.69 17.73
C ASN A 107 -23.10 5.00 17.40
N ALA A 108 -21.79 4.99 17.31
CA ALA A 108 -21.08 6.04 16.64
C ALA A 108 -21.81 6.24 15.33
N VAL A 109 -22.61 7.29 15.22
CA VAL A 109 -22.89 7.88 13.95
C VAL A 109 -21.50 8.18 13.43
N GLU A 110 -21.03 7.36 12.54
CA GLU A 110 -19.86 7.65 11.72
C GLU A 110 -20.31 8.78 10.81
N ILE A 111 -20.52 9.96 11.41
CA ILE A 111 -20.51 11.20 10.64
C ILE A 111 -19.10 11.20 10.09
N ASN A 112 -19.00 11.06 8.79
CA ASN A 112 -17.79 11.37 8.07
C ASN A 112 -17.42 12.82 8.39
N GLN A 113 -16.79 13.07 9.54
CA GLN A 113 -15.95 14.24 9.79
C GLN A 113 -14.74 14.22 8.83
N ALA A 114 -14.72 13.25 7.91
CA ALA A 114 -13.67 13.02 6.93
C ALA A 114 -13.55 14.12 5.87
N ARG A 115 -14.28 15.22 5.92
CA ARG A 115 -14.18 16.28 4.91
C ARG A 115 -13.84 17.68 5.41
N GLU A 116 -13.46 17.84 6.66
CA GLU A 116 -12.76 19.07 7.06
C GLU A 116 -11.23 18.97 6.86
N ASP A 117 -10.72 17.81 6.49
CA ASP A 117 -9.29 17.60 6.25
C ASP A 117 -9.02 17.69 4.74
N ASP A 118 -8.84 18.90 4.21
CA ASP A 118 -8.26 19.18 2.88
C ASP A 118 -6.80 18.71 2.75
N PHE A 119 -6.30 17.97 3.72
CA PHE A 119 -4.96 17.42 3.78
C PHE A 119 -4.95 15.99 3.18
N GLY A 120 -4.06 15.72 2.24
CA GLY A 120 -3.97 14.43 1.55
C GLY A 120 -3.45 13.27 2.43
N ILE A 121 -3.26 13.46 3.73
CA ILE A 121 -2.94 12.42 4.71
C ILE A 121 -3.84 12.54 5.93
N SER A 122 -4.37 11.42 6.39
CA SER A 122 -5.19 11.33 7.60
C SER A 122 -4.71 10.19 8.50
N ARG A 123 -5.47 9.86 9.54
CA ARG A 123 -5.12 8.81 10.51
C ARG A 123 -6.27 7.85 10.70
N LEU A 124 -5.96 6.62 11.08
CA LEU A 124 -6.97 5.65 11.48
C LEU A 124 -7.60 6.08 12.82
N ARG A 125 -8.89 5.83 12.95
CA ARG A 125 -9.61 6.01 14.22
C ARG A 125 -9.14 5.00 15.24
N ALA A 126 -9.41 5.25 16.51
CA ALA A 126 -9.08 4.34 17.62
C ALA A 126 -9.54 2.90 17.37
N VAL A 127 -10.72 2.75 16.77
CA VAL A 127 -11.27 1.49 16.28
C VAL A 127 -11.71 1.68 14.85
N HIS A 128 -11.20 0.86 13.95
CA HIS A 128 -11.54 0.88 12.51
C HIS A 128 -11.46 -0.53 11.95
N ASP A 129 -12.47 -0.93 11.16
CA ASP A 129 -12.54 -2.23 10.44
C ASP A 129 -12.17 -3.45 11.33
N PHE A 130 -12.82 -3.58 12.49
CA PHE A 130 -12.61 -4.68 13.45
C PHE A 130 -11.19 -4.74 14.04
N ALA A 131 -10.51 -3.61 14.12
CA ALA A 131 -9.17 -3.51 14.67
C ALA A 131 -8.99 -2.26 15.55
N ILE A 132 -8.01 -2.32 16.47
CA ILE A 132 -7.66 -1.24 17.39
C ILE A 132 -6.38 -0.55 16.92
N TYR A 133 -6.42 0.79 16.83
CA TYR A 133 -5.29 1.64 16.44
C TYR A 133 -4.97 2.73 17.47
N GLU A 134 -5.64 2.73 18.63
CA GLU A 134 -5.37 3.66 19.71
C GLU A 134 -3.93 3.51 20.22
N GLY A 135 -3.22 4.61 20.39
CA GLY A 135 -1.83 4.62 20.83
C GLY A 135 -0.81 4.11 19.79
N LYS A 136 -1.19 3.99 18.51
CA LYS A 136 -0.33 3.52 17.43
C LYS A 136 -0.08 4.62 16.41
N LYS A 137 1.09 4.60 15.76
CA LYS A 137 1.35 5.43 14.58
C LYS A 137 0.62 4.85 13.38
N SER A 138 -0.29 5.64 12.81
CA SER A 138 -1.00 5.30 11.58
C SER A 138 -1.01 6.47 10.62
N GLU A 139 -0.81 6.19 9.34
CA GLU A 139 -0.78 7.16 8.25
C GLU A 139 -1.71 6.64 7.15
N VAL A 140 -2.67 7.47 6.71
CA VAL A 140 -3.65 7.10 5.68
C VAL A 140 -3.55 8.09 4.54
N ILE A 141 -3.16 7.60 3.36
CA ILE A 141 -3.11 8.37 2.12
C ILE A 141 -4.51 8.34 1.50
N GLN A 142 -5.15 9.49 1.37
CA GLN A 142 -6.43 9.64 0.67
C GLN A 142 -6.16 9.85 -0.82
N LEU A 143 -6.47 8.86 -1.67
CA LEU A 143 -6.11 8.91 -3.10
C LEU A 143 -6.92 9.95 -3.89
N ASN A 144 -8.14 10.28 -3.44
CA ASN A 144 -8.94 11.33 -4.06
C ASN A 144 -8.30 12.73 -3.91
N ASP A 145 -7.51 12.93 -2.85
CA ASP A 145 -6.86 14.21 -2.54
C ASP A 145 -5.39 14.24 -2.97
N THR A 146 -4.84 13.08 -3.33
CA THR A 146 -3.45 12.94 -3.78
C THR A 146 -3.28 13.48 -5.20
N LYS A 147 -2.25 14.30 -5.42
CA LYS A 147 -1.94 14.93 -6.71
C LYS A 147 -0.82 14.22 -7.47
N ALA A 148 -0.53 12.98 -7.12
CA ALA A 148 0.41 12.13 -7.84
C ALA A 148 -0.08 11.74 -9.24
N ASN A 149 0.84 11.35 -10.11
CA ASN A 149 0.49 10.65 -11.35
C ASN A 149 0.03 9.22 -11.03
N LEU A 150 -1.29 9.06 -10.85
CA LEU A 150 -1.87 7.77 -10.44
C LEU A 150 -1.70 6.69 -11.51
N ALA A 151 -1.63 7.05 -12.82
CA ALA A 151 -1.52 6.08 -13.91
C ALA A 151 -0.19 5.31 -13.89
N THR A 152 0.89 5.98 -13.48
CA THR A 152 2.21 5.34 -13.36
C THR A 152 2.38 4.53 -12.10
N ASN A 153 1.48 4.69 -11.11
CA ASN A 153 1.59 4.01 -9.82
C ASN A 153 2.95 4.29 -9.11
N ASN A 154 3.55 5.45 -9.36
CA ASN A 154 4.90 5.78 -8.88
C ASN A 154 4.92 5.92 -7.35
N PRO A 155 5.66 5.08 -6.62
CA PRO A 155 5.60 5.05 -5.17
C PRO A 155 6.19 6.31 -4.52
N ARG A 156 7.20 6.97 -5.11
CA ARG A 156 7.76 8.22 -4.58
C ARG A 156 6.71 9.32 -4.50
N GLN A 157 5.84 9.43 -5.50
CA GLN A 157 4.76 10.41 -5.53
C GLN A 157 3.59 10.00 -4.62
N VAL A 158 3.16 8.74 -4.69
CA VAL A 158 2.00 8.22 -3.93
C VAL A 158 2.26 8.28 -2.43
N TYR A 159 3.46 7.88 -1.99
CA TYR A 159 3.84 7.82 -0.58
C TYR A 159 4.62 9.05 -0.09
N SER A 160 4.60 10.15 -0.85
CA SER A 160 5.40 11.36 -0.55
C SER A 160 5.19 11.94 0.84
N LYS A 161 3.95 11.86 1.36
CA LYS A 161 3.56 12.38 2.67
C LYS A 161 3.78 11.39 3.82
N VAL A 162 4.12 10.14 3.53
CA VAL A 162 4.40 9.09 4.54
C VAL A 162 5.84 9.21 5.01
N THR A 163 6.04 9.29 6.32
CA THR A 163 7.35 9.56 6.90
C THR A 163 8.30 8.35 6.82
N GLY A 164 9.58 8.60 6.56
CA GLY A 164 10.65 7.61 6.73
C GLY A 164 10.58 6.37 5.84
N LEU A 165 9.87 6.42 4.71
CA LEU A 165 9.89 5.32 3.74
C LEU A 165 11.09 5.43 2.81
N ASN A 166 11.94 4.39 2.79
CA ASN A 166 12.87 4.13 1.72
C ASN A 166 12.12 3.44 0.57
N ILE A 167 12.29 3.93 -0.65
CA ILE A 167 11.51 3.52 -1.81
C ILE A 167 12.48 3.09 -2.92
N TRP A 168 12.26 1.88 -3.46
CA TRP A 168 12.97 1.43 -4.64
C TRP A 168 12.20 1.77 -5.90
N GLU A 169 12.89 2.40 -6.85
CA GLU A 169 12.35 2.77 -8.16
C GLU A 169 13.20 2.10 -9.23
N SER A 170 12.73 0.99 -9.76
CA SER A 170 13.41 0.23 -10.80
C SER A 170 12.51 -0.13 -11.99
N ASP A 171 11.25 0.29 -11.93
CA ASP A 171 10.31 0.23 -13.05
C ASP A 171 9.43 1.49 -13.07
N GLY A 172 9.32 2.13 -14.22
CA GLY A 172 8.56 3.38 -14.37
C GLY A 172 7.04 3.18 -14.45
N ALA A 173 6.58 1.96 -14.45
CA ALA A 173 5.17 1.61 -14.55
C ALA A 173 4.54 1.25 -13.20
N GLY A 174 5.34 1.17 -12.13
CA GLY A 174 4.89 0.77 -10.80
C GLY A 174 4.29 -0.65 -10.78
N LEU A 175 4.90 -1.59 -11.49
CA LEU A 175 4.46 -2.99 -11.54
C LEU A 175 4.69 -3.68 -10.21
N GLN A 176 5.80 -3.36 -9.54
CA GLN A 176 6.19 -3.90 -8.25
C GLN A 176 6.45 -2.77 -7.25
N LEU A 177 5.89 -2.89 -6.05
CA LEU A 177 6.14 -1.95 -4.96
C LEU A 177 7.32 -2.41 -4.12
N GLY A 178 8.29 -1.53 -3.94
CA GLY A 178 9.42 -1.72 -3.05
C GLY A 178 9.49 -0.60 -2.03
N ILE A 179 8.94 -0.79 -0.84
CA ILE A 179 9.00 0.16 0.27
C ILE A 179 9.48 -0.51 1.55
N GLY A 180 10.38 0.15 2.26
CA GLY A 180 10.84 -0.17 3.59
C GLY A 180 10.78 1.06 4.47
N GLY A 181 10.95 0.91 5.75
CA GLY A 181 10.99 2.03 6.67
C GLY A 181 11.68 1.67 7.97
N ARG A 182 12.25 2.66 8.66
CA ARG A 182 12.88 2.47 9.97
C ARG A 182 14.04 1.46 9.95
N GLY A 183 14.81 1.44 8.89
CA GLY A 183 15.93 0.52 8.73
C GLY A 183 15.57 -0.86 8.20
N LEU A 184 14.37 -1.06 7.68
CA LEU A 184 13.94 -2.31 7.07
C LEU A 184 14.12 -2.27 5.55
N ASN A 185 14.50 -3.42 4.98
CA ASN A 185 14.77 -3.57 3.55
C ASN A 185 13.49 -3.36 2.71
N PRO A 186 13.53 -2.52 1.65
CA PRO A 186 12.38 -2.28 0.78
C PRO A 186 11.98 -3.43 -0.14
N ASN A 187 12.79 -4.50 -0.25
CA ASN A 187 12.59 -5.55 -1.23
C ASN A 187 11.15 -6.09 -1.25
N ARG A 188 10.42 -5.79 -2.34
CA ARG A 188 9.03 -6.20 -2.60
C ARG A 188 8.10 -6.04 -1.39
N THR A 189 8.39 -5.04 -0.54
CA THR A 189 7.60 -4.71 0.65
C THR A 189 7.47 -5.86 1.68
N ALA A 190 8.38 -6.86 1.61
CA ALA A 190 8.32 -8.08 2.42
C ALA A 190 8.42 -7.86 3.93
N SER A 191 8.86 -6.68 4.37
CA SER A 191 8.90 -6.30 5.78
C SER A 191 7.54 -5.89 6.36
N PHE A 192 6.53 -5.65 5.51
CA PHE A 192 5.17 -5.30 5.90
C PHE A 192 4.22 -6.48 5.76
N ASN A 193 3.16 -6.46 6.55
CA ASN A 193 1.97 -7.29 6.32
C ASN A 193 1.14 -6.59 5.23
N VAL A 194 1.22 -7.08 3.99
CA VAL A 194 0.60 -6.43 2.83
C VAL A 194 -0.81 -6.96 2.61
N ARG A 195 -1.80 -6.07 2.60
CA ARG A 195 -3.22 -6.43 2.52
C ARG A 195 -3.99 -5.62 1.49
N GLN A 196 -5.08 -6.20 1.01
CA GLN A 196 -6.11 -5.55 0.20
C GLN A 196 -7.45 -5.70 0.92
N ASN A 197 -8.18 -4.60 1.14
CA ASN A 197 -9.44 -4.61 1.89
C ASN A 197 -9.38 -5.41 3.20
N GLY A 198 -8.18 -5.45 3.83
CA GLY A 198 -7.91 -6.13 5.09
C GLY A 198 -7.57 -7.62 4.99
N TYR A 199 -7.53 -8.27 3.82
CA TYR A 199 -7.03 -9.64 3.65
C TYR A 199 -5.63 -9.66 3.04
N ASP A 200 -4.86 -10.71 3.35
CA ASP A 200 -3.48 -10.89 2.92
C ASP A 200 -3.38 -11.09 1.41
N ILE A 201 -2.38 -10.46 0.77
CA ILE A 201 -2.12 -10.55 -0.67
C ILE A 201 -0.68 -10.96 -1.00
N SER A 202 0.12 -11.32 -0.01
CA SER A 202 1.47 -11.85 -0.21
C SER A 202 1.44 -13.26 -0.82
N ALA A 203 2.53 -13.65 -1.45
CA ALA A 203 2.69 -14.96 -2.07
C ALA A 203 2.50 -16.10 -1.04
N ASP A 204 3.17 -15.98 0.10
CA ASP A 204 2.96 -16.79 1.29
C ASP A 204 3.31 -15.94 2.52
N ALA A 205 2.35 -15.78 3.43
CA ALA A 205 2.48 -14.89 4.58
C ALA A 205 3.61 -15.28 5.55
N LEU A 206 4.04 -16.54 5.53
CA LEU A 206 5.02 -17.10 6.47
C LEU A 206 6.40 -17.24 5.85
N GLY A 207 6.45 -17.85 4.67
CA GLY A 207 7.70 -18.22 4.04
C GLY A 207 8.07 -17.39 2.80
N TYR A 208 7.12 -16.66 2.22
CA TYR A 208 7.37 -15.78 1.07
C TYR A 208 6.51 -14.51 1.14
N PRO A 209 6.76 -13.61 2.12
CA PRO A 209 5.90 -12.46 2.42
C PRO A 209 5.96 -11.36 1.36
N GLU A 210 6.52 -11.62 0.19
CA GLU A 210 6.60 -10.71 -0.95
C GLU A 210 5.26 -10.65 -1.70
N SER A 211 4.89 -9.48 -2.20
CA SER A 211 3.81 -9.32 -3.16
C SER A 211 4.36 -8.87 -4.51
N TYR A 212 4.03 -9.61 -5.57
CA TYR A 212 4.28 -9.20 -6.96
C TYR A 212 3.12 -8.44 -7.58
N TYR A 213 2.06 -8.28 -6.82
CA TYR A 213 0.89 -7.52 -7.18
C TYR A 213 0.88 -6.20 -6.44
N THR A 214 0.79 -5.11 -7.17
CA THR A 214 0.56 -3.77 -6.64
C THR A 214 -0.78 -3.28 -7.18
N PRO A 215 -1.79 -3.03 -6.31
CA PRO A 215 -3.06 -2.48 -6.75
C PRO A 215 -2.90 -1.16 -7.48
N PRO A 216 -3.64 -0.94 -8.60
CA PRO A 216 -3.59 0.35 -9.29
C PRO A 216 -4.15 1.45 -8.39
N THR A 217 -3.36 2.51 -8.17
CA THR A 217 -3.76 3.65 -7.31
C THR A 217 -5.02 4.36 -7.80
N GLU A 218 -5.33 4.26 -9.10
CA GLU A 218 -6.58 4.77 -9.70
C GLU A 218 -7.84 4.09 -9.13
N ALA A 219 -7.73 2.82 -8.69
CA ALA A 219 -8.81 2.03 -8.12
C ALA A 219 -8.96 2.18 -6.60
N LEU A 220 -7.97 2.79 -5.93
CA LEU A 220 -7.93 2.88 -4.48
C LEU A 220 -8.67 4.13 -3.95
N GLU A 221 -9.37 3.96 -2.84
CA GLU A 221 -9.88 5.03 -2.01
C GLU A 221 -8.78 5.57 -1.10
N SER A 222 -8.08 4.65 -0.41
CA SER A 222 -6.98 5.00 0.49
C SER A 222 -5.93 3.90 0.59
N ILE A 223 -4.74 4.29 1.10
CA ILE A 223 -3.69 3.37 1.52
C ILE A 223 -3.43 3.60 3.00
N GLU A 224 -3.55 2.55 3.80
CA GLU A 224 -3.41 2.59 5.26
C GLU A 224 -2.08 1.98 5.66
N ILE A 225 -1.28 2.71 6.43
CA ILE A 225 0.01 2.26 6.95
C ILE A 225 -0.03 2.35 8.47
N VAL A 226 0.27 1.24 9.15
CA VAL A 226 0.36 1.19 10.61
C VAL A 226 1.72 0.64 11.00
N ARG A 227 2.44 1.41 11.81
CA ARG A 227 3.81 1.06 12.21
C ARG A 227 3.83 0.23 13.49
N GLY A 228 4.87 -0.55 13.67
CA GLY A 228 5.17 -1.25 14.92
C GLY A 228 4.07 -2.24 15.35
N ALA A 229 3.28 -1.85 16.35
CA ALA A 229 2.28 -2.69 17.04
C ALA A 229 1.16 -3.28 16.16
N ALA A 230 1.14 -3.06 14.86
CA ALA A 230 0.23 -3.77 13.95
C ALA A 230 0.45 -5.29 13.96
N SER A 231 1.66 -5.74 14.31
CA SER A 231 2.01 -7.17 14.40
C SER A 231 1.07 -7.98 15.29
N LEU A 232 0.57 -7.43 16.40
CA LEU A 232 -0.33 -8.15 17.31
C LEU A 232 -1.66 -8.55 16.66
N GLN A 233 -2.20 -7.73 15.75
CA GLN A 233 -3.48 -8.00 15.11
C GLN A 233 -3.37 -8.67 13.74
N TYR A 234 -2.25 -8.46 13.02
CA TYR A 234 -2.15 -8.82 11.61
C TYR A 234 -1.10 -9.87 11.29
N GLY A 235 -0.13 -10.11 12.14
CA GLY A 235 0.92 -11.12 11.96
C GLY A 235 2.33 -10.58 12.23
N THR A 236 3.30 -11.41 12.00
CA THR A 236 4.67 -11.33 12.53
C THR A 236 5.64 -10.57 11.63
N GLN A 237 5.33 -9.32 11.25
CA GLN A 237 6.25 -8.51 10.42
C GLN A 237 6.72 -7.25 11.17
N PHE A 238 8.01 -6.89 11.03
CA PHE A 238 8.63 -5.74 11.69
C PHE A 238 8.13 -4.39 11.17
N GLY A 239 7.75 -4.30 9.88
CA GLY A 239 7.31 -3.07 9.23
C GLY A 239 5.90 -2.63 9.61
N GLY A 240 5.10 -3.53 10.14
CA GLY A 240 3.71 -3.30 10.47
C GLY A 240 2.75 -3.65 9.34
N LEU A 241 1.70 -2.86 9.14
CA LEU A 241 0.64 -3.09 8.17
C LEU A 241 0.75 -2.11 6.99
N LEU A 242 0.55 -2.64 5.77
CA LEU A 242 0.23 -1.88 4.57
C LEU A 242 -1.08 -2.43 4.00
N ASN A 243 -2.14 -1.64 3.99
CA ASN A 243 -3.46 -2.07 3.54
C ASN A 243 -4.00 -1.16 2.44
N PHE A 244 -4.33 -1.74 1.29
CA PHE A 244 -4.92 -1.07 0.14
C PHE A 244 -6.44 -1.15 0.24
N ARG A 245 -7.12 0.00 0.35
CA ARG A 245 -8.58 0.09 0.34
C ARG A 245 -9.06 0.45 -1.04
N PHE A 246 -9.84 -0.43 -1.65
CA PHE A 246 -10.47 -0.17 -2.94
C PHE A 246 -11.67 0.75 -2.79
N LYS A 247 -11.93 1.53 -3.85
CA LYS A 247 -13.15 2.31 -3.99
C LYS A 247 -14.38 1.41 -3.91
N ARG A 248 -15.48 2.00 -3.48
CA ARG A 248 -16.81 1.40 -3.53
C ARG A 248 -17.68 2.16 -4.51
N GLY A 249 -18.80 1.57 -4.93
CA GLY A 249 -19.80 2.28 -5.71
C GLY A 249 -20.38 3.46 -4.92
N PRO A 250 -20.67 4.60 -5.56
CA PRO A 250 -21.28 5.73 -4.89
C PRO A 250 -22.66 5.34 -4.33
N PHE A 251 -22.94 5.73 -3.08
CA PHE A 251 -24.21 5.39 -2.43
C PHE A 251 -25.42 6.15 -2.98
N HIS A 252 -25.18 7.30 -3.63
CA HIS A 252 -26.22 8.19 -4.15
C HIS A 252 -26.52 7.99 -5.64
N ARG A 253 -25.82 7.08 -6.33
CA ARG A 253 -26.02 6.78 -7.76
C ARG A 253 -26.20 5.28 -7.98
N LYS A 254 -27.09 4.93 -8.91
CA LYS A 254 -27.27 3.54 -9.35
C LYS A 254 -26.07 3.05 -10.13
N ALA A 255 -25.46 3.90 -10.94
CA ALA A 255 -24.26 3.64 -11.72
C ALA A 255 -23.43 4.91 -11.88
N GLU A 256 -22.13 4.79 -11.81
CA GLU A 256 -21.14 5.81 -12.13
C GLU A 256 -20.01 5.16 -12.91
N LEU A 257 -19.79 5.63 -14.13
CA LEU A 257 -18.69 5.19 -14.99
C LEU A 257 -17.54 6.19 -14.90
N THR A 258 -16.34 5.72 -14.63
CA THR A 258 -15.11 6.53 -14.72
C THR A 258 -14.19 5.90 -15.74
N SER A 259 -13.77 6.67 -16.75
CA SER A 259 -12.79 6.28 -17.75
C SER A 259 -11.59 7.23 -17.67
N ARG A 260 -10.38 6.69 -17.51
CA ARG A 260 -9.12 7.43 -17.49
C ARG A 260 -8.19 6.86 -18.55
N GLN A 261 -7.75 7.72 -19.47
CA GLN A 261 -6.84 7.37 -20.55
C GLN A 261 -5.57 8.20 -20.39
N THR A 262 -4.42 7.53 -20.26
CA THR A 262 -3.14 8.20 -20.07
C THR A 262 -2.17 7.77 -21.16
N ILE A 263 -1.51 8.74 -21.77
CA ILE A 263 -0.38 8.54 -22.67
C ILE A 263 0.86 9.21 -22.07
N GLY A 264 2.04 8.70 -22.40
CA GLY A 264 3.28 9.29 -21.87
C GLY A 264 4.52 8.90 -22.64
N SER A 265 5.66 9.30 -22.10
CA SER A 265 6.97 8.99 -22.64
C SER A 265 7.18 7.49 -22.81
N TRP A 266 8.02 7.12 -23.75
CA TRP A 266 8.43 5.73 -24.04
C TRP A 266 7.27 4.80 -24.34
N GLY A 267 6.33 5.26 -25.18
CA GLY A 267 5.19 4.46 -25.60
C GLY A 267 4.20 4.14 -24.47
N PHE A 268 4.28 4.82 -23.32
CA PHE A 268 3.40 4.56 -22.19
C PHE A 268 1.94 4.81 -22.56
N PHE A 269 1.11 3.83 -22.32
CA PHE A 269 -0.34 3.87 -22.47
C PHE A 269 -1.00 3.17 -21.28
N ASN A 270 -1.97 3.84 -20.64
CA ASN A 270 -2.78 3.25 -19.57
C ASN A 270 -4.24 3.59 -19.80
N SER A 271 -5.08 2.56 -19.88
CA SER A 271 -6.54 2.66 -19.96
C SER A 271 -7.14 2.06 -18.70
N PHE A 272 -7.68 2.91 -17.84
CA PHE A 272 -8.37 2.51 -16.60
C PHE A 272 -9.85 2.86 -16.72
N ASN A 273 -10.73 1.86 -16.57
CA ASN A 273 -12.16 2.03 -16.65
C ASN A 273 -12.83 1.35 -15.46
N SER A 274 -13.68 2.07 -14.72
CA SER A 274 -14.37 1.55 -13.56
C SER A 274 -15.86 1.87 -13.59
N LEU A 275 -16.66 0.93 -13.10
CA LEU A 275 -18.09 1.06 -12.92
C LEU A 275 -18.46 0.73 -11.48
N GLY A 276 -19.27 1.57 -10.86
CA GLY A 276 -19.75 1.32 -9.51
C GLY A 276 -21.09 1.99 -9.24
N GLY A 277 -21.80 1.53 -8.22
CA GLY A 277 -23.10 2.09 -7.85
C GLY A 277 -23.77 1.39 -6.70
N THR A 278 -24.94 1.90 -6.34
CA THR A 278 -25.78 1.32 -5.30
C THR A 278 -27.21 1.20 -5.82
N THR A 279 -27.86 0.04 -5.63
CA THR A 279 -29.25 -0.17 -6.02
C THR A 279 -30.19 0.78 -5.29
N SER A 280 -31.37 1.04 -5.88
CA SER A 280 -32.36 2.01 -5.33
C SER A 280 -32.82 1.69 -3.91
N ASN A 281 -32.83 0.41 -3.53
CA ASN A 281 -33.15 -0.03 -2.17
C ASN A 281 -31.98 0.07 -1.18
N GLY A 282 -30.80 0.51 -1.64
CA GLY A 282 -29.58 0.67 -0.82
C GLY A 282 -28.90 -0.64 -0.41
N ARG A 283 -29.46 -1.82 -0.72
CA ARG A 283 -28.97 -3.10 -0.21
C ARG A 283 -27.75 -3.63 -0.93
N LEU A 284 -27.59 -3.34 -2.22
CA LEU A 284 -26.50 -3.82 -3.04
C LEU A 284 -25.62 -2.65 -3.46
N ASN A 285 -24.36 -2.67 -3.04
CA ASN A 285 -23.30 -1.80 -3.54
C ASN A 285 -22.34 -2.64 -4.35
N TYR A 286 -21.91 -2.15 -5.50
CA TYR A 286 -20.96 -2.83 -6.37
C TYR A 286 -19.93 -1.85 -6.91
N TYR A 287 -18.73 -2.38 -7.15
CA TYR A 287 -17.62 -1.67 -7.80
C TYR A 287 -16.78 -2.65 -8.57
N GLY A 288 -16.35 -2.27 -9.76
CA GLY A 288 -15.40 -3.05 -10.54
C GLY A 288 -14.60 -2.16 -11.45
N PHE A 289 -13.43 -2.62 -11.85
CA PHE A 289 -12.59 -1.96 -12.85
C PHE A 289 -11.88 -2.96 -13.75
N PHE A 290 -11.48 -2.46 -14.90
CA PHE A 290 -10.54 -3.07 -15.82
C PHE A 290 -9.48 -2.05 -16.19
N GLN A 291 -8.21 -2.47 -16.12
CA GLN A 291 -7.05 -1.65 -16.50
C GLN A 291 -6.19 -2.44 -17.47
N PHE A 292 -5.79 -1.78 -18.55
CA PHE A 292 -4.74 -2.21 -19.46
C PHE A 292 -3.63 -1.17 -19.48
N LYS A 293 -2.39 -1.60 -19.31
CA LYS A 293 -1.20 -0.74 -19.26
C LYS A 293 -0.08 -1.36 -20.06
N ARG A 294 0.60 -0.56 -20.87
CA ARG A 294 1.80 -0.98 -21.63
C ARG A 294 2.80 0.18 -21.80
N GLY A 295 4.01 -0.14 -22.15
CA GLY A 295 5.05 0.82 -22.52
C GLY A 295 6.32 0.13 -22.93
N ASP A 296 7.20 0.86 -23.63
CA ASP A 296 8.52 0.36 -24.05
C ASP A 296 9.55 0.47 -22.90
N GLY A 297 9.24 1.32 -21.88
CA GLY A 297 10.10 1.61 -20.74
C GLY A 297 11.24 2.60 -21.08
N TYR A 298 11.90 3.11 -20.05
CA TYR A 298 13.00 4.07 -20.17
C TYR A 298 14.26 3.45 -20.77
N ARG A 299 14.58 2.24 -20.37
CA ARG A 299 15.77 1.49 -20.80
C ARG A 299 15.49 0.64 -22.02
N VAL A 300 16.54 0.33 -22.76
CA VAL A 300 16.49 -0.76 -23.77
C VAL A 300 16.10 -2.06 -23.05
N ASN A 301 15.28 -2.90 -23.67
CA ASN A 301 14.76 -4.16 -23.10
C ASN A 301 14.05 -3.97 -21.74
N SER A 302 13.20 -2.96 -21.60
CA SER A 302 12.35 -2.73 -20.42
C SER A 302 10.87 -2.59 -20.76
N GLY A 303 10.46 -3.05 -21.93
CA GLY A 303 9.06 -3.07 -22.36
C GLY A 303 8.18 -3.94 -21.47
N PHE A 304 6.91 -3.57 -21.32
CA PHE A 304 5.97 -4.28 -20.47
C PHE A 304 4.54 -4.18 -20.98
N GLU A 305 3.74 -5.15 -20.57
CA GLU A 305 2.28 -5.17 -20.73
C GLU A 305 1.64 -5.72 -19.45
N GLN A 306 0.56 -5.08 -18.99
CA GLN A 306 -0.15 -5.47 -17.77
C GLN A 306 -1.66 -5.34 -17.94
N VAL A 307 -2.37 -6.33 -17.40
CA VAL A 307 -3.83 -6.33 -17.25
C VAL A 307 -4.18 -6.46 -15.77
N ASN A 308 -5.08 -5.60 -15.27
CA ASN A 308 -5.68 -5.69 -13.95
C ASN A 308 -7.20 -5.66 -14.07
N ALA A 309 -7.88 -6.51 -13.31
CA ALA A 309 -9.32 -6.50 -13.16
C ALA A 309 -9.70 -6.76 -11.69
N PHE A 310 -10.76 -6.11 -11.25
CA PHE A 310 -11.29 -6.27 -9.90
C PHE A 310 -12.81 -6.15 -9.93
N ALA A 311 -13.48 -6.94 -9.11
CA ALA A 311 -14.91 -6.82 -8.85
C ALA A 311 -15.18 -6.99 -7.36
N SER A 312 -16.03 -6.14 -6.81
CA SER A 312 -16.51 -6.18 -5.43
C SER A 312 -18.01 -6.00 -5.38
N ILE A 313 -18.65 -6.84 -4.60
CA ILE A 313 -20.08 -6.77 -4.30
C ILE A 313 -20.23 -6.75 -2.79
N THR A 314 -20.97 -5.76 -2.29
CA THR A 314 -21.38 -5.70 -0.88
C THR A 314 -22.91 -5.76 -0.83
N TYR A 315 -23.47 -6.74 -0.11
CA TYR A 315 -24.89 -6.96 0.00
C TYR A 315 -25.35 -7.00 1.47
N ASP A 316 -26.30 -6.16 1.82
CA ASP A 316 -26.96 -6.17 3.11
C ASP A 316 -28.06 -7.24 3.10
N LEU A 317 -27.71 -8.47 3.56
CA LEU A 317 -28.62 -9.61 3.69
C LEU A 317 -29.78 -9.28 4.63
N SER A 318 -29.50 -8.55 5.70
CA SER A 318 -30.47 -8.03 6.66
C SER A 318 -29.89 -6.79 7.38
N ALA A 319 -30.65 -6.19 8.29
CA ALA A 319 -30.13 -5.11 9.14
C ALA A 319 -28.92 -5.52 10.02
N LYS A 320 -28.72 -6.83 10.25
CA LYS A 320 -27.65 -7.38 11.09
C LYS A 320 -26.57 -8.08 10.31
N TRP A 321 -26.81 -8.53 9.09
CA TRP A 321 -25.90 -9.33 8.29
C TRP A 321 -25.50 -8.62 7.01
N LYS A 322 -24.20 -8.54 6.76
CA LYS A 322 -23.60 -7.97 5.55
C LYS A 322 -22.61 -8.95 4.94
N LEU A 323 -22.75 -9.20 3.66
CA LEU A 323 -21.84 -10.01 2.84
C LEU A 323 -21.04 -9.12 1.92
N GLN A 324 -19.73 -9.35 1.81
CA GLN A 324 -18.87 -8.75 0.80
C GLN A 324 -18.08 -9.85 0.09
N VAL A 325 -17.98 -9.75 -1.23
CA VAL A 325 -17.19 -10.65 -2.08
C VAL A 325 -16.29 -9.80 -2.96
N ASP A 326 -14.99 -10.10 -2.94
CA ASP A 326 -13.98 -9.45 -3.76
C ASP A 326 -13.27 -10.48 -4.64
N ILE A 327 -13.03 -10.17 -5.92
CA ILE A 327 -12.26 -10.97 -6.87
C ILE A 327 -11.27 -10.05 -7.58
N THR A 328 -10.01 -10.47 -7.67
CA THR A 328 -8.93 -9.74 -8.35
C THR A 328 -8.21 -10.65 -9.32
N LYS A 329 -7.93 -10.15 -10.51
CA LYS A 329 -7.05 -10.76 -11.53
C LYS A 329 -6.01 -9.74 -11.95
N MET A 330 -4.73 -10.12 -11.89
CA MET A 330 -3.63 -9.35 -12.48
C MET A 330 -2.70 -10.27 -13.26
N LYS A 331 -2.29 -9.84 -14.43
CA LYS A 331 -1.23 -10.49 -15.20
C LYS A 331 -0.34 -9.41 -15.81
N TYR A 332 0.96 -9.60 -15.73
CA TYR A 332 1.89 -8.80 -16.52
C TYR A 332 3.02 -9.63 -17.12
N LEU A 333 3.53 -9.17 -18.25
CA LEU A 333 4.74 -9.62 -18.92
C LEU A 333 5.67 -8.42 -19.08
N ALA A 334 6.93 -8.56 -18.70
CA ALA A 334 7.91 -7.49 -18.80
C ALA A 334 9.27 -8.02 -19.25
N GLN A 335 9.94 -7.25 -20.11
CA GLN A 335 11.36 -7.42 -20.39
C GLN A 335 12.18 -6.97 -19.18
N GLN A 336 13.39 -7.50 -19.05
CA GLN A 336 14.27 -7.19 -17.93
C GLN A 336 15.63 -6.74 -18.44
N ALA A 337 15.87 -5.44 -18.38
CA ALA A 337 17.09 -4.82 -18.90
C ALA A 337 18.38 -5.29 -18.18
N GLY A 338 18.27 -5.90 -17.00
CA GLY A 338 19.40 -6.30 -16.18
C GLY A 338 20.11 -5.15 -15.49
N GLY A 339 21.19 -5.44 -14.75
CA GLY A 339 21.98 -4.45 -14.04
C GLY A 339 23.05 -3.81 -14.92
N LEU A 340 23.65 -2.72 -14.42
CA LEU A 340 24.81 -2.02 -14.99
C LEU A 340 25.95 -2.01 -13.98
N THR A 341 27.20 -1.84 -14.47
CA THR A 341 28.35 -1.45 -13.66
C THR A 341 28.32 0.04 -13.41
N ASP A 342 29.08 0.55 -12.44
CA ASP A 342 29.20 1.99 -12.20
C ASP A 342 29.64 2.72 -13.47
N LYS A 343 30.67 2.22 -14.17
CA LYS A 343 31.17 2.78 -15.43
C LYS A 343 30.11 2.82 -16.52
N THR A 344 29.34 1.75 -16.69
CA THR A 344 28.33 1.70 -17.76
C THR A 344 27.10 2.54 -17.40
N PHE A 345 26.78 2.68 -16.11
CA PHE A 345 25.74 3.61 -15.66
C PHE A 345 26.12 5.06 -15.93
N GLU A 346 27.34 5.46 -15.66
CA GLU A 346 27.85 6.82 -15.95
C GLU A 346 27.87 7.12 -17.45
N GLN A 347 28.16 6.13 -18.28
CA GLN A 347 28.17 6.31 -19.75
C GLN A 347 26.78 6.50 -20.32
N ASP A 348 25.85 5.62 -20.01
CA ASP A 348 24.45 5.71 -20.43
C ASP A 348 23.58 4.80 -19.55
N PRO A 349 22.75 5.35 -18.65
CA PRO A 349 21.87 4.57 -17.78
C PRO A 349 20.77 3.80 -18.54
N ARG A 350 20.55 4.08 -19.81
CA ARG A 350 19.50 3.47 -20.65
C ARG A 350 19.93 2.14 -21.26
N GLN A 351 21.23 1.86 -21.32
CA GLN A 351 21.74 0.65 -21.97
C GLN A 351 21.32 -0.64 -21.25
N SER A 352 21.31 -1.73 -21.98
CA SER A 352 20.99 -3.06 -21.48
C SER A 352 21.94 -4.09 -22.07
N PHE A 353 22.40 -5.03 -21.23
CA PHE A 353 23.18 -6.20 -21.62
C PHE A 353 22.36 -7.48 -21.56
N ARG A 354 21.04 -7.39 -21.45
CA ARG A 354 20.12 -8.52 -21.26
C ARG A 354 18.94 -8.43 -22.22
N SER A 355 19.17 -8.78 -23.49
CA SER A 355 18.13 -8.73 -24.54
C SER A 355 17.12 -9.89 -24.46
N ARG A 356 17.45 -10.98 -23.75
CA ARG A 356 16.69 -12.22 -23.70
C ARG A 356 16.01 -12.49 -22.35
N ASN A 357 16.00 -11.50 -21.46
CA ASN A 357 15.47 -11.66 -20.11
C ASN A 357 14.00 -11.19 -20.04
N TRP A 358 13.14 -12.08 -19.52
CA TRP A 358 11.71 -11.84 -19.35
C TRP A 358 11.23 -12.20 -17.95
N PHE A 359 10.17 -11.53 -17.53
CA PHE A 359 9.49 -11.76 -16.27
C PHE A 359 7.98 -11.75 -16.47
N MET A 360 7.30 -12.76 -15.96
CA MET A 360 5.85 -12.90 -16.02
C MET A 360 5.29 -13.10 -14.60
N VAL A 361 4.16 -12.48 -14.33
CA VAL A 361 3.36 -12.70 -13.12
C VAL A 361 1.92 -12.91 -13.50
N ASP A 362 1.28 -13.88 -12.84
CA ASP A 362 -0.15 -14.13 -12.88
C ASP A 362 -0.65 -14.21 -11.43
N TRP A 363 -1.62 -13.35 -11.04
CA TRP A 363 -2.04 -13.16 -9.66
C TRP A 363 -3.56 -13.14 -9.56
N ASN A 364 -4.12 -14.13 -8.85
CA ASN A 364 -5.57 -14.28 -8.68
C ASN A 364 -5.88 -14.30 -7.20
N LEU A 365 -6.78 -13.42 -6.76
CA LEU A 365 -7.22 -13.29 -5.37
C LEU A 365 -8.72 -13.39 -5.31
N ALA A 366 -9.22 -14.03 -4.25
CA ALA A 366 -10.63 -14.03 -3.90
C ALA A 366 -10.81 -13.83 -2.39
N SER A 367 -11.85 -13.13 -1.98
CA SER A 367 -12.20 -12.97 -0.57
C SER A 367 -13.71 -12.94 -0.40
N VAL A 368 -14.18 -13.61 0.66
CA VAL A 368 -15.56 -13.56 1.12
C VAL A 368 -15.56 -13.10 2.57
N GLN A 369 -16.28 -12.02 2.85
CA GLN A 369 -16.40 -11.44 4.17
C GLN A 369 -17.85 -11.41 4.61
N LEU A 370 -18.13 -11.96 5.79
CA LEU A 370 -19.43 -11.94 6.42
C LEU A 370 -19.32 -11.16 7.73
N SER A 371 -20.12 -10.10 7.87
CA SER A 371 -20.17 -9.30 9.09
C SER A 371 -21.52 -9.46 9.76
N HIS A 372 -21.53 -9.64 11.09
CA HIS A 372 -22.75 -9.76 11.88
C HIS A 372 -22.74 -8.80 13.07
N LYS A 373 -23.86 -8.08 13.24
CA LYS A 373 -24.12 -7.23 14.42
C LYS A 373 -25.06 -7.98 15.38
N PHE A 374 -24.52 -8.54 16.46
CA PHE A 374 -25.33 -9.15 17.51
C PHE A 374 -26.22 -8.10 18.18
N ASN A 375 -25.61 -6.98 18.52
CA ASN A 375 -26.21 -5.81 19.11
C ASN A 375 -25.33 -4.57 18.81
N PRO A 376 -25.69 -3.33 19.20
CA PRO A 376 -24.90 -2.12 18.94
C PRO A 376 -23.47 -2.16 19.48
N ASN A 377 -23.21 -3.00 20.45
CA ASN A 377 -21.93 -3.08 21.15
C ASN A 377 -21.06 -4.25 20.71
N THR A 378 -21.64 -5.26 20.04
CA THR A 378 -20.92 -6.48 19.68
C THR A 378 -21.09 -6.79 18.21
N GLU A 379 -19.97 -6.83 17.52
CA GLU A 379 -19.89 -7.08 16.08
C GLU A 379 -18.87 -8.18 15.80
N LEU A 380 -19.22 -9.10 14.88
CA LEU A 380 -18.37 -10.18 14.41
C LEU A 380 -18.06 -9.98 12.93
N ASN A 381 -16.84 -10.26 12.53
CA ASN A 381 -16.41 -10.31 11.13
C ASN A 381 -15.70 -11.63 10.86
N ILE A 382 -16.16 -12.36 9.87
CA ILE A 382 -15.56 -13.59 9.36
C ILE A 382 -15.07 -13.29 7.95
N ARG A 383 -13.78 -13.45 7.70
CA ARG A 383 -13.16 -13.17 6.41
C ARG A 383 -12.36 -14.37 5.95
N SER A 384 -12.80 -15.02 4.87
CA SER A 384 -12.05 -16.07 4.18
C SER A 384 -11.46 -15.51 2.90
N PHE A 385 -10.23 -15.85 2.59
CA PHE A 385 -9.52 -15.39 1.41
C PHE A 385 -8.62 -16.48 0.85
N GLY A 386 -8.26 -16.35 -0.42
CA GLY A 386 -7.35 -17.26 -1.09
C GLY A 386 -6.60 -16.59 -2.22
N LEU A 387 -5.44 -17.16 -2.51
CA LEU A 387 -4.53 -16.76 -3.59
C LEU A 387 -4.21 -17.99 -4.44
N MET A 388 -4.26 -17.81 -5.75
CA MET A 388 -3.63 -18.70 -6.73
C MET A 388 -2.76 -17.83 -7.66
N ALA A 389 -1.45 -17.96 -7.54
CA ALA A 389 -0.54 -17.07 -8.23
C ALA A 389 0.70 -17.79 -8.76
N GLY A 390 1.36 -17.13 -9.69
CA GLY A 390 2.64 -17.59 -10.23
C GLY A 390 3.52 -16.44 -10.67
N ARG A 391 4.82 -16.66 -10.55
CA ARG A 391 5.83 -15.80 -11.18
C ARG A 391 6.84 -16.65 -11.90
N SER A 392 7.27 -16.20 -13.07
CA SER A 392 8.30 -16.87 -13.87
C SER A 392 9.30 -15.86 -14.39
N SER A 393 10.58 -16.23 -14.37
CA SER A 393 11.66 -15.46 -14.97
C SER A 393 12.50 -16.35 -15.84
N VAL A 394 12.77 -15.92 -17.05
CA VAL A 394 13.66 -16.61 -17.99
C VAL A 394 14.70 -15.63 -18.53
N GLY A 395 15.97 -16.00 -18.49
CA GLY A 395 17.01 -15.10 -18.95
C GLY A 395 18.43 -15.56 -18.65
N ASN A 396 19.39 -14.76 -19.10
CA ASN A 396 20.78 -14.89 -18.71
C ASN A 396 21.03 -14.14 -17.39
N LEU A 397 21.46 -14.83 -16.36
CA LEU A 397 21.70 -14.31 -15.01
C LEU A 397 23.20 -14.21 -14.67
N GLU A 398 24.07 -14.40 -15.64
CA GLU A 398 25.52 -14.27 -15.48
C GLU A 398 25.92 -12.83 -15.07
N ARG A 399 27.16 -12.69 -14.61
CA ARG A 399 27.72 -11.37 -14.24
C ARG A 399 27.63 -10.40 -15.42
N ILE A 400 27.55 -9.09 -15.16
CA ILE A 400 27.37 -8.06 -16.20
C ILE A 400 28.53 -8.08 -17.21
N ASN A 401 29.75 -8.36 -16.75
CA ASN A 401 30.97 -8.43 -17.56
C ASN A 401 31.10 -9.74 -18.35
N VAL A 402 30.15 -10.67 -18.22
CA VAL A 402 30.11 -11.90 -19.02
C VAL A 402 29.10 -11.71 -20.14
N ALA A 403 29.58 -11.87 -21.38
CA ALA A 403 28.70 -11.76 -22.55
C ALA A 403 27.67 -12.90 -22.57
N ASP A 404 26.47 -12.58 -23.02
CA ASP A 404 25.46 -13.59 -23.30
C ASP A 404 25.76 -14.28 -24.66
N LEU A 405 26.28 -15.49 -24.59
CA LEU A 405 26.70 -16.27 -25.75
C LEU A 405 25.54 -17.00 -26.45
N GLY A 406 24.28 -16.76 -26.04
CA GLY A 406 23.11 -17.32 -26.67
C GLY A 406 22.77 -18.76 -26.24
N GLY A 407 23.38 -19.26 -25.19
CA GLY A 407 23.06 -20.56 -24.60
C GLY A 407 21.67 -20.64 -23.97
N ASN A 408 21.35 -21.82 -23.41
CA ASN A 408 20.11 -22.01 -22.64
C ASN A 408 19.97 -20.99 -21.51
N ARG A 409 18.80 -20.40 -21.39
CA ARG A 409 18.50 -19.40 -20.36
C ARG A 409 18.14 -20.09 -19.05
N THR A 410 18.48 -19.49 -17.94
CA THR A 410 17.96 -19.91 -16.63
C THR A 410 16.48 -19.59 -16.54
N LEU A 411 15.67 -20.59 -16.18
CA LEU A 411 14.24 -20.45 -15.91
C LEU A 411 13.99 -20.68 -14.41
N ILE A 412 13.38 -19.69 -13.77
CA ILE A 412 13.00 -19.75 -12.36
C ILE A 412 11.49 -19.54 -12.28
N GLU A 413 10.79 -20.52 -11.71
CA GLU A 413 9.34 -20.50 -11.52
C GLU A 413 8.99 -20.55 -10.02
N GLY A 414 8.00 -19.77 -9.61
CA GLY A 414 7.34 -19.85 -8.31
C GLY A 414 5.83 -19.94 -8.51
N LYS A 415 5.21 -20.97 -7.92
CA LYS A 415 3.74 -21.12 -7.84
C LYS A 415 3.33 -20.99 -6.39
N PHE A 416 2.26 -20.25 -6.15
CA PHE A 416 1.79 -19.91 -4.82
C PHE A 416 0.30 -20.22 -4.71
N GLU A 417 -0.06 -21.00 -3.72
CA GLU A 417 -1.44 -21.34 -3.40
C GLU A 417 -1.64 -21.17 -1.91
N ASN A 418 -2.58 -20.33 -1.52
CA ASN A 418 -2.91 -20.19 -0.12
C ASN A 418 -4.40 -19.97 0.12
N ILE A 419 -4.82 -20.34 1.31
CA ILE A 419 -6.15 -20.07 1.83
C ILE A 419 -6.04 -19.67 3.30
N GLY A 420 -6.82 -18.68 3.69
CA GLY A 420 -6.86 -18.20 5.06
C GLY A 420 -8.25 -17.80 5.51
N ASN A 421 -8.45 -17.87 6.81
CA ASN A 421 -9.62 -17.32 7.49
C ASN A 421 -9.15 -16.46 8.65
N GLU A 422 -9.73 -15.27 8.76
CA GLU A 422 -9.59 -14.39 9.93
C GLU A 422 -10.98 -14.08 10.47
N THR A 423 -11.23 -14.50 11.70
CA THR A 423 -12.46 -14.18 12.42
C THR A 423 -12.14 -13.20 13.54
N ARG A 424 -12.83 -12.07 13.57
CA ARG A 424 -12.60 -10.96 14.50
C ARG A 424 -13.89 -10.55 15.18
N LEU A 425 -13.83 -10.28 16.48
CA LEU A 425 -14.93 -9.80 17.29
C LEU A 425 -14.52 -8.47 17.95
N ILE A 426 -15.41 -7.49 17.87
CA ILE A 426 -15.31 -6.26 18.65
C ILE A 426 -16.45 -6.21 19.66
N HIS A 427 -16.11 -5.97 20.91
CA HIS A 427 -17.06 -5.75 21.99
C HIS A 427 -16.79 -4.44 22.71
N ARG A 428 -17.83 -3.61 22.85
CA ARG A 428 -17.80 -2.31 23.50
C ARG A 428 -18.61 -2.40 24.80
N TYR A 429 -18.08 -1.93 25.90
CA TYR A 429 -18.78 -1.93 27.18
C TYR A 429 -18.32 -0.75 28.05
N LYS A 430 -19.01 -0.48 29.14
CA LYS A 430 -18.67 0.64 30.02
C LYS A 430 -18.12 0.12 31.36
N ILE A 431 -17.06 0.78 31.83
CA ILE A 431 -16.63 0.72 33.23
C ILE A 431 -16.82 2.11 33.81
N GLY A 432 -17.77 2.27 34.71
CA GLY A 432 -18.20 3.59 35.16
C GLY A 432 -18.73 4.44 34.01
N LYS A 433 -18.13 5.61 33.78
CA LYS A 433 -18.47 6.52 32.68
C LYS A 433 -17.67 6.24 31.40
N GLN A 434 -16.60 5.42 31.48
CA GLN A 434 -15.65 5.23 30.36
C GLN A 434 -16.05 4.07 29.47
N LEU A 435 -16.04 4.32 28.13
CA LEU A 435 -16.26 3.30 27.11
C LEU A 435 -14.97 2.50 26.92
N GLN A 436 -15.04 1.20 27.13
CA GLN A 436 -13.98 0.22 26.91
C GLN A 436 -14.21 -0.51 25.60
N VAL A 437 -13.14 -0.96 24.93
CA VAL A 437 -13.25 -1.71 23.69
C VAL A 437 -12.30 -2.90 23.70
N LEU A 438 -12.85 -4.09 23.51
CA LEU A 438 -12.11 -5.33 23.32
C LEU A 438 -12.18 -5.71 21.82
N ALA A 439 -11.03 -5.96 21.22
CA ALA A 439 -10.90 -6.62 19.93
C ALA A 439 -10.19 -7.95 20.11
N THR A 440 -10.78 -9.04 19.65
CA THR A 440 -10.16 -10.37 19.68
C THR A 440 -10.38 -11.07 18.34
N GLY A 441 -9.52 -12.02 18.02
CA GLY A 441 -9.68 -12.77 16.78
C GLY A 441 -8.78 -13.98 16.71
N ILE A 442 -9.09 -14.81 15.73
CA ILE A 442 -8.33 -16.00 15.35
C ILE A 442 -7.95 -15.91 13.87
N ARG A 443 -6.81 -16.47 13.54
CA ARG A 443 -6.36 -16.68 12.16
C ARG A 443 -6.04 -18.15 11.95
N ILE A 444 -6.52 -18.69 10.84
CA ILE A 444 -6.16 -20.01 10.32
C ILE A 444 -5.66 -19.78 8.90
N TYR A 445 -4.47 -20.25 8.59
CA TYR A 445 -3.87 -20.08 7.28
C TYR A 445 -3.10 -21.32 6.86
N LYS A 446 -3.21 -21.66 5.59
CA LYS A 446 -2.46 -22.73 4.94
C LYS A 446 -1.95 -22.24 3.59
N GLY A 447 -0.67 -22.43 3.35
CA GLY A 447 -0.01 -22.10 2.10
C GLY A 447 0.74 -23.29 1.54
N ASN A 448 0.96 -23.27 0.24
CA ASN A 448 1.88 -24.16 -0.48
C ASN A 448 2.59 -23.39 -1.57
N THR A 449 3.91 -23.27 -1.44
CA THR A 449 4.75 -22.63 -2.45
C THR A 449 5.55 -23.72 -3.16
N ARG A 450 5.51 -23.75 -4.49
CA ARG A 450 6.43 -24.56 -5.30
C ARG A 450 7.44 -23.67 -5.98
N ALA A 451 8.73 -23.94 -5.81
CA ALA A 451 9.82 -23.21 -6.44
C ALA A 451 10.66 -24.17 -7.30
N ARG A 452 10.80 -23.84 -8.58
CA ARG A 452 11.54 -24.64 -9.56
C ARG A 452 12.59 -23.80 -10.24
N GLN A 453 13.74 -24.40 -10.53
CA GLN A 453 14.81 -23.77 -11.30
C GLN A 453 15.46 -24.78 -12.22
N GLY A 454 15.71 -24.38 -13.46
CA GLY A 454 16.35 -25.19 -14.49
C GLY A 454 16.63 -24.38 -15.75
N PHE A 455 16.70 -25.04 -16.88
CA PHE A 455 16.98 -24.39 -18.16
C PHE A 455 15.71 -24.22 -19.00
N GLY A 456 15.54 -23.02 -19.54
CA GLY A 456 14.61 -22.70 -20.62
C GLY A 456 15.32 -22.65 -21.97
N SER A 457 14.55 -22.35 -23.01
CA SER A 457 15.05 -22.27 -24.39
C SER A 457 16.20 -21.27 -24.56
N SER A 458 17.02 -21.45 -25.57
CA SER A 458 18.06 -20.52 -26.01
C SER A 458 17.53 -19.32 -26.82
N GLY A 459 16.22 -19.24 -27.09
CA GLY A 459 15.59 -18.15 -27.82
C GLY A 459 15.59 -16.80 -27.05
N SER A 460 15.11 -15.76 -27.72
CA SER A 460 14.95 -14.42 -27.13
C SER A 460 13.51 -14.06 -26.74
N ASP A 461 12.57 -14.95 -27.02
CA ASP A 461 11.14 -14.81 -26.76
C ASP A 461 10.78 -15.05 -25.26
N ALA A 462 9.55 -14.71 -24.89
CA ALA A 462 9.00 -14.94 -23.55
C ALA A 462 8.53 -16.39 -23.35
N ASN A 463 9.41 -17.37 -23.64
CA ASN A 463 9.11 -18.79 -23.45
C ASN A 463 9.50 -19.25 -22.05
N PHE A 464 8.52 -19.61 -21.25
CA PHE A 464 8.67 -20.08 -19.87
C PHE A 464 8.49 -21.59 -19.72
N ASN A 465 8.94 -22.37 -20.72
CA ASN A 465 8.92 -23.81 -20.67
C ASN A 465 10.32 -24.35 -20.33
N TYR A 466 10.40 -25.30 -19.42
CA TYR A 466 11.62 -26.02 -19.13
C TYR A 466 12.01 -26.92 -20.31
N ILE A 467 13.30 -27.06 -20.56
CA ILE A 467 13.81 -28.04 -21.49
C ILE A 467 13.53 -29.44 -20.97
N THR A 468 13.68 -29.65 -19.65
CA THR A 468 13.42 -30.90 -18.95
C THR A 468 12.29 -30.70 -17.93
N PRO A 469 11.00 -30.73 -18.36
CA PRO A 469 9.89 -30.35 -17.47
C PRO A 469 9.69 -31.28 -16.25
N GLY A 470 10.02 -32.59 -16.43
CA GLY A 470 9.82 -33.61 -15.41
C GLY A 470 10.79 -33.47 -14.23
N GLU A 471 12.04 -33.10 -14.51
CA GLU A 471 13.10 -32.98 -13.52
C GLU A 471 14.02 -31.81 -13.89
N PRO A 472 13.64 -30.56 -13.48
CA PRO A 472 14.47 -29.38 -13.72
C PRO A 472 15.92 -29.57 -13.28
N GLU A 473 16.84 -28.95 -14.05
CA GLU A 473 18.29 -29.22 -13.92
C GLU A 473 18.87 -28.73 -12.60
N ASN A 474 18.26 -27.69 -11.97
CA ASN A 474 18.80 -27.11 -10.75
C ASN A 474 18.04 -27.55 -9.51
N SER A 475 16.72 -27.37 -9.46
CA SER A 475 15.92 -27.68 -8.26
C SER A 475 14.43 -27.76 -8.50
N ASP A 476 13.74 -28.50 -7.63
CA ASP A 476 12.28 -28.53 -7.50
C ASP A 476 11.92 -28.74 -6.03
N TYR A 477 11.30 -27.73 -5.41
CA TYR A 477 10.92 -27.71 -3.99
C TYR A 477 9.44 -27.41 -3.81
N GLN A 478 8.85 -28.03 -2.82
CA GLN A 478 7.57 -27.67 -2.24
C GLN A 478 7.78 -27.15 -0.82
N PHE A 479 7.09 -26.09 -0.48
CA PHE A 479 7.16 -25.42 0.82
C PHE A 479 5.74 -25.27 1.38
N PRO A 480 5.19 -26.33 2.03
CA PRO A 480 3.94 -26.19 2.74
C PRO A 480 4.12 -25.34 4.00
N SER A 481 3.11 -24.54 4.30
CA SER A 481 3.08 -23.67 5.45
C SER A 481 1.72 -23.71 6.15
N THR A 482 1.72 -23.60 7.48
CA THR A 482 0.49 -23.56 8.31
C THR A 482 0.68 -22.54 9.43
N ASN A 483 -0.35 -21.71 9.65
CA ASN A 483 -0.39 -20.78 10.77
C ASN A 483 -1.73 -20.86 11.49
N LEU A 484 -1.65 -20.99 12.81
CA LEU A 484 -2.75 -20.79 13.72
C LEU A 484 -2.38 -19.65 14.67
N ALA A 485 -3.22 -18.64 14.77
CA ALA A 485 -2.98 -17.55 15.68
C ALA A 485 -4.25 -17.09 16.38
N ALA A 486 -4.09 -16.62 17.61
CA ALA A 486 -5.14 -15.96 18.36
C ALA A 486 -4.60 -14.66 18.94
N PHE A 487 -5.38 -13.60 18.91
CA PHE A 487 -4.99 -12.32 19.50
C PHE A 487 -6.13 -11.69 20.29
N ALA A 488 -5.75 -10.84 21.23
CA ALA A 488 -6.65 -9.94 21.93
C ALA A 488 -5.95 -8.61 22.20
N GLU A 489 -6.63 -7.51 21.92
CA GLU A 489 -6.24 -6.17 22.32
C GLU A 489 -7.41 -5.46 23.00
N HIS A 490 -7.11 -4.62 23.97
CA HIS A 490 -8.12 -3.93 24.75
C HIS A 490 -7.78 -2.47 24.95
N ILE A 491 -8.70 -1.55 24.64
CA ILE A 491 -8.59 -0.13 25.00
C ILE A 491 -9.16 0.05 26.41
N PHE A 492 -8.29 0.24 27.39
CA PHE A 492 -8.65 0.68 28.72
C PHE A 492 -8.63 2.21 28.78
N ARG A 493 -9.78 2.84 28.76
CA ARG A 493 -9.89 4.28 29.02
C ARG A 493 -9.92 4.52 30.53
N VAL A 494 -8.79 5.00 31.03
CA VAL A 494 -8.62 5.38 32.44
C VAL A 494 -9.34 6.69 32.72
N SER A 495 -9.36 7.61 31.73
CA SER A 495 -10.08 8.87 31.74
C SER A 495 -10.51 9.25 30.32
N ASP A 496 -11.24 10.37 30.17
CA ASP A 496 -11.61 10.91 28.84
C ASP A 496 -10.39 11.25 27.97
N ARG A 497 -9.22 11.41 28.59
CA ARG A 497 -7.99 11.85 27.93
C ARG A 497 -6.90 10.79 27.83
N PHE A 498 -6.92 9.81 28.72
CA PHE A 498 -5.84 8.83 28.82
C PHE A 498 -6.36 7.41 28.63
N SER A 499 -5.71 6.67 27.75
CA SER A 499 -5.98 5.27 27.49
C SER A 499 -4.70 4.42 27.45
N ILE A 500 -4.84 3.17 27.86
CA ILE A 500 -3.82 2.13 27.80
C ILE A 500 -4.38 1.01 26.92
N THR A 501 -3.60 0.53 25.98
CA THR A 501 -4.02 -0.50 25.02
C THR A 501 -3.04 -1.68 25.06
N PRO A 502 -3.16 -2.60 26.05
CA PRO A 502 -2.41 -3.85 26.04
C PRO A 502 -2.94 -4.78 24.97
N GLY A 503 -2.05 -5.61 24.44
CA GLY A 503 -2.37 -6.64 23.45
C GLY A 503 -1.47 -7.85 23.59
N LEU A 504 -2.01 -9.01 23.25
CA LEU A 504 -1.33 -10.30 23.23
C LEU A 504 -1.67 -11.03 21.94
N ARG A 505 -0.70 -11.81 21.44
CA ARG A 505 -0.88 -12.70 20.31
C ARG A 505 -0.13 -14.01 20.53
N ALA A 506 -0.84 -15.12 20.47
CA ALA A 506 -0.28 -16.47 20.43
C ALA A 506 -0.16 -16.94 18.99
N GLU A 507 0.95 -17.53 18.63
CA GLU A 507 1.28 -18.03 17.29
C GLU A 507 1.71 -19.48 17.34
N TYR A 508 1.19 -20.26 16.40
CA TYR A 508 1.74 -21.53 15.96
C TYR A 508 2.06 -21.42 14.47
N ILE A 509 3.30 -21.68 14.11
CA ILE A 509 3.78 -21.64 12.72
C ILE A 509 4.50 -22.96 12.42
N GLN A 510 4.07 -23.63 11.36
CA GLN A 510 4.76 -24.74 10.77
C GLN A 510 5.15 -24.42 9.33
N THR A 511 6.42 -24.59 8.99
CA THR A 511 6.91 -24.48 7.61
C THR A 511 7.77 -25.68 7.29
N ALA A 512 7.68 -26.20 6.08
CA ALA A 512 8.50 -27.32 5.63
C ALA A 512 9.08 -27.04 4.24
N SER A 513 10.12 -27.78 3.90
CA SER A 513 10.82 -27.75 2.61
C SER A 513 11.08 -29.17 2.19
N THR A 514 10.46 -29.63 1.11
CA THR A 514 10.63 -30.97 0.55
C THR A 514 10.97 -30.87 -0.92
N GLY A 515 12.05 -31.51 -1.36
CA GLY A 515 12.46 -31.46 -2.75
C GLY A 515 13.91 -31.85 -2.97
N TYR A 516 14.48 -31.40 -4.07
CA TYR A 516 15.89 -31.64 -4.40
C TYR A 516 16.56 -30.42 -4.98
N TYR A 517 17.90 -30.37 -4.85
CA TYR A 517 18.75 -29.54 -5.66
C TYR A 517 19.90 -30.35 -6.26
N LYS A 518 20.40 -29.90 -7.43
CA LYS A 518 21.57 -30.46 -8.08
C LYS A 518 22.71 -29.45 -8.06
N SER A 519 23.89 -29.89 -7.78
CA SER A 519 25.12 -29.11 -7.89
C SER A 519 26.01 -29.67 -8.97
N TYR A 520 26.72 -28.80 -9.68
CA TYR A 520 27.59 -29.13 -10.80
C TYR A 520 28.97 -28.61 -10.53
N VAL A 521 29.98 -29.43 -10.79
CA VAL A 521 31.39 -29.02 -10.81
C VAL A 521 31.80 -28.97 -12.29
N PHE A 522 32.31 -27.81 -12.70
CA PHE A 522 32.78 -27.58 -14.06
C PHE A 522 34.30 -27.62 -14.14
N ASP A 523 34.83 -28.07 -15.27
CA ASP A 523 36.26 -27.88 -15.60
C ASP A 523 36.52 -26.43 -16.09
N ALA A 524 37.76 -26.12 -16.37
CA ALA A 524 38.15 -24.80 -16.87
C ALA A 524 37.58 -24.49 -18.29
N ALA A 525 37.12 -25.48 -19.01
CA ALA A 525 36.48 -25.35 -20.32
C ALA A 525 34.94 -25.21 -20.22
N GLY A 526 34.39 -25.31 -18.98
CA GLY A 526 32.95 -25.25 -18.75
C GLY A 526 32.20 -26.57 -18.90
N ASN A 527 32.87 -27.70 -19.01
CA ASN A 527 32.24 -29.01 -19.08
C ASN A 527 31.92 -29.52 -17.66
N ILE A 528 30.80 -30.21 -17.49
CA ILE A 528 30.40 -30.82 -16.24
C ILE A 528 31.34 -32.02 -15.97
N VAL A 529 32.13 -31.91 -14.93
CA VAL A 529 33.01 -32.97 -14.41
C VAL A 529 32.26 -33.92 -13.49
N THR A 530 31.40 -33.32 -12.64
CA THR A 530 30.63 -34.09 -11.66
C THR A 530 29.29 -33.39 -11.44
N GLN A 531 28.27 -34.24 -11.22
CA GLN A 531 26.95 -33.78 -10.80
C GLN A 531 26.57 -34.54 -9.54
N SER A 532 26.03 -33.84 -8.56
CA SER A 532 25.43 -34.43 -7.38
C SER A 532 24.00 -33.94 -7.20
N ARG A 533 23.14 -34.81 -6.71
CA ARG A 533 21.77 -34.50 -6.30
C ARG A 533 21.65 -34.68 -4.78
N ALA A 534 21.07 -33.73 -4.11
CA ALA A 534 20.72 -33.80 -2.72
C ALA A 534 19.20 -33.67 -2.59
N ASP A 535 18.57 -34.66 -2.01
CA ASP A 535 17.17 -34.66 -1.62
C ASP A 535 17.07 -34.17 -0.19
N GLU A 536 16.07 -33.33 0.08
CA GLU A 536 15.86 -32.69 1.39
C GLU A 536 14.41 -32.78 1.83
N ASP A 537 14.24 -33.02 3.12
CA ASP A 537 12.94 -32.95 3.81
C ASP A 537 13.17 -32.30 5.19
N ILE A 538 12.82 -31.04 5.31
CA ILE A 538 13.05 -30.23 6.51
C ILE A 538 11.71 -29.70 6.98
N SER A 539 11.37 -29.89 8.26
CA SER A 539 10.21 -29.29 8.89
C SER A 539 10.63 -28.49 10.12
N ARG A 540 10.00 -27.35 10.32
CA ARG A 540 10.22 -26.46 11.45
C ARG A 540 8.88 -26.04 12.07
N GLU A 541 8.75 -26.25 13.36
CA GLU A 541 7.61 -25.82 14.16
C GLU A 541 8.02 -24.73 15.15
N ARG A 542 7.14 -23.76 15.36
CA ARG A 542 7.36 -22.63 16.24
C ARG A 542 6.09 -22.31 17.01
N GLN A 543 6.24 -22.06 18.30
CA GLN A 543 5.16 -21.64 19.19
C GLN A 543 5.68 -20.51 20.07
N PHE A 544 5.00 -19.38 20.06
CA PHE A 544 5.43 -18.24 20.86
C PHE A 544 4.28 -17.27 21.16
N LEU A 545 4.51 -16.41 22.15
CA LEU A 545 3.60 -15.33 22.55
C LEU A 545 4.26 -14.01 22.27
N LEU A 546 3.54 -13.09 21.61
CA LEU A 546 3.93 -11.70 21.42
C LEU A 546 3.05 -10.81 22.30
N ALA A 547 3.68 -9.82 22.94
CA ALA A 547 3.01 -8.84 23.76
C ALA A 547 3.31 -7.42 23.27
N GLY A 548 2.40 -6.50 23.57
CA GLY A 548 2.61 -5.09 23.29
C GLY A 548 1.65 -4.22 24.08
N VAL A 549 1.98 -2.94 24.16
CA VAL A 549 1.16 -1.94 24.85
C VAL A 549 1.23 -0.61 24.12
N GLY A 550 0.07 0.01 23.91
CA GLY A 550 -0.07 1.38 23.42
C GLY A 550 -0.57 2.31 24.53
N LEU A 551 -0.07 3.52 24.55
CA LEU A 551 -0.51 4.59 25.43
C LEU A 551 -0.97 5.77 24.58
N SER A 552 -2.05 6.43 24.95
CA SER A 552 -2.50 7.64 24.27
C SER A 552 -3.03 8.65 25.31
N TYR A 553 -2.51 9.88 25.22
CA TYR A 553 -3.01 11.02 25.97
C TYR A 553 -3.48 12.11 25.02
N LYS A 554 -4.76 12.47 25.09
CA LYS A 554 -5.42 13.46 24.24
C LYS A 554 -5.73 14.74 25.03
N SER A 555 -5.07 15.82 24.67
CA SER A 555 -5.33 17.13 25.24
C SER A 555 -6.56 17.79 24.62
N PRO A 556 -7.29 18.65 25.35
CA PRO A 556 -8.39 19.46 24.79
C PRO A 556 -7.98 20.37 23.63
N ARG A 557 -6.67 20.62 23.46
CA ARG A 557 -6.11 21.50 22.42
C ARG A 557 -5.78 20.77 21.11
N ASN A 558 -6.44 19.65 20.80
CA ASN A 558 -6.17 18.81 19.62
C ASN A 558 -4.71 18.30 19.54
N LEU A 559 -4.08 18.08 20.69
CA LEU A 559 -2.76 17.50 20.80
C LEU A 559 -2.90 16.09 21.35
N GLU A 560 -2.27 15.13 20.71
CA GLU A 560 -2.13 13.75 21.20
C GLU A 560 -0.65 13.42 21.39
N VAL A 561 -0.33 12.88 22.56
CA VAL A 561 0.94 12.19 22.83
C VAL A 561 0.64 10.71 22.88
N TYR A 562 1.38 9.93 22.11
CA TYR A 562 1.24 8.48 22.13
C TYR A 562 2.59 7.80 22.33
N ALA A 563 2.57 6.65 22.98
CA ALA A 563 3.71 5.76 23.06
C ALA A 563 3.27 4.33 22.74
N ASN A 564 4.15 3.56 22.14
CA ASN A 564 3.88 2.18 21.81
C ASN A 564 5.12 1.34 22.01
N PHE A 565 4.91 0.13 22.53
CA PHE A 565 5.93 -0.93 22.58
C PHE A 565 5.30 -2.22 22.08
N SER A 566 5.98 -2.94 21.19
CA SER A 566 5.54 -4.25 20.72
C SER A 566 6.71 -5.16 20.40
N GLN A 567 6.58 -6.42 20.78
CA GLN A 567 7.45 -7.49 20.32
C GLN A 567 7.17 -7.82 18.86
N ASN A 568 8.21 -8.16 18.12
CA ASN A 568 8.17 -8.54 16.72
C ASN A 568 8.92 -9.85 16.51
N TYR A 569 8.52 -10.57 15.48
CA TYR A 569 9.11 -11.83 15.09
C TYR A 569 9.03 -11.97 13.56
N ARG A 570 10.01 -12.57 12.94
CA ARG A 570 9.97 -12.96 11.53
C ARG A 570 10.50 -14.37 11.36
N ALA A 571 9.66 -15.27 10.88
CA ALA A 571 10.09 -16.60 10.50
C ALA A 571 11.10 -16.55 9.35
N ILE A 572 12.00 -17.52 9.29
CA ILE A 572 12.91 -17.72 8.14
C ILE A 572 12.06 -17.86 6.87
N ASN A 573 12.36 -17.05 5.86
CA ASN A 573 11.70 -17.15 4.56
C ASN A 573 12.20 -18.39 3.80
N PHE A 574 11.44 -18.88 2.83
CA PHE A 574 11.87 -19.98 1.96
C PHE A 574 13.12 -19.61 1.15
N SER A 575 13.27 -18.34 0.75
CA SER A 575 14.49 -17.82 0.13
C SER A 575 15.71 -17.78 1.07
N ASP A 576 15.49 -17.83 2.39
CA ASP A 576 16.55 -17.92 3.38
C ASP A 576 16.94 -19.38 3.67
N LEU A 577 16.06 -20.33 3.32
CA LEU A 577 16.33 -21.76 3.49
C LEU A 577 17.12 -22.33 2.32
N ARG A 578 16.84 -21.92 1.09
CA ARG A 578 17.45 -22.45 -0.12
C ARG A 578 17.60 -21.42 -1.23
N ILE A 579 18.83 -21.29 -1.71
CA ILE A 579 19.15 -20.57 -2.94
C ILE A 579 20.04 -21.52 -3.77
N VAL A 580 19.58 -21.89 -4.94
CA VAL A 580 20.37 -22.71 -5.85
C VAL A 580 21.26 -21.81 -6.69
N ASN A 581 22.41 -21.50 -6.16
CA ASN A 581 23.47 -20.75 -6.84
C ASN A 581 24.81 -21.33 -6.35
N PRO A 582 25.75 -21.77 -7.21
CA PRO A 582 27.00 -22.36 -6.79
C PRO A 582 27.89 -21.43 -5.96
N ASN A 583 27.65 -20.13 -6.06
CA ASN A 583 28.36 -19.12 -5.25
C ASN A 583 27.60 -18.68 -3.99
N PHE A 584 26.57 -19.42 -3.61
CA PHE A 584 25.67 -19.06 -2.50
C PHE A 584 25.44 -20.25 -1.56
N VAL A 585 25.72 -20.07 -0.30
CA VAL A 585 25.55 -21.10 0.73
C VAL A 585 24.69 -20.54 1.85
N VAL A 586 23.74 -21.32 2.32
CA VAL A 586 22.91 -20.99 3.49
C VAL A 586 23.43 -21.73 4.70
N ASP A 587 23.52 -21.04 5.83
CA ASP A 587 23.84 -21.62 7.12
C ASP A 587 22.79 -22.68 7.54
N PRO A 588 23.15 -23.94 7.75
CA PRO A 588 22.19 -24.94 8.21
C PRO A 588 21.57 -24.62 9.58
N ASN A 589 22.26 -23.81 10.40
CA ASN A 589 21.84 -23.39 11.73
C ASN A 589 21.11 -22.03 11.74
N ILE A 590 20.71 -21.52 10.57
CA ILE A 590 19.98 -20.26 10.46
C ILE A 590 18.72 -20.26 11.35
N ARG A 591 18.51 -19.19 12.09
CA ARG A 591 17.42 -19.02 13.05
C ARG A 591 16.49 -17.89 12.64
N ASP A 592 15.25 -17.94 13.15
CA ASP A 592 14.27 -16.88 12.99
C ASP A 592 14.78 -15.56 13.62
N GLU A 593 14.22 -14.45 13.17
CA GLU A 593 14.57 -13.12 13.65
C GLU A 593 13.56 -12.65 14.69
N GLU A 594 14.04 -12.04 15.75
CA GLU A 594 13.24 -11.55 16.87
C GLU A 594 13.60 -10.09 17.19
N GLY A 595 12.72 -9.41 17.89
CA GLY A 595 13.00 -8.07 18.33
C GLY A 595 11.80 -7.35 18.92
N TYR A 596 11.91 -6.03 18.99
CA TYR A 596 10.83 -5.18 19.43
C TYR A 596 10.92 -3.79 18.77
N THR A 597 9.78 -3.13 18.73
CA THR A 597 9.65 -1.74 18.27
C THR A 597 9.09 -0.90 19.41
N ALA A 598 9.68 0.27 19.64
CA ALA A 598 9.18 1.27 20.56
C ALA A 598 9.04 2.60 19.83
N ASP A 599 7.92 3.28 20.05
CA ASP A 599 7.58 4.59 19.50
C ASP A 599 7.18 5.55 20.59
N LEU A 600 7.61 6.80 20.47
CA LEU A 600 7.07 7.94 21.22
C LEU A 600 6.74 9.04 20.21
N GLY A 601 5.47 9.44 20.16
CA GLY A 601 5.02 10.42 19.17
C GLY A 601 4.17 11.53 19.76
N LEU A 602 4.28 12.68 19.13
CA LEU A 602 3.51 13.89 19.40
C LEU A 602 2.83 14.28 18.10
N ARG A 603 1.51 14.45 18.10
CA ARG A 603 0.76 14.83 16.91
C ARG A 603 -0.42 15.73 17.23
N GLY A 604 -0.78 16.59 16.27
CA GLY A 604 -1.89 17.50 16.51
C GLY A 604 -2.22 18.39 15.33
N LYS A 605 -3.21 19.26 15.56
CA LYS A 605 -3.62 20.32 14.64
C LYS A 605 -3.67 21.64 15.39
N ILE A 606 -3.08 22.70 14.80
CA ILE A 606 -3.17 24.06 15.30
C ILE A 606 -4.17 24.80 14.41
N LYS A 607 -5.29 25.27 15.00
CA LYS A 607 -6.44 25.78 14.24
C LYS A 607 -6.83 24.70 13.19
N SER A 608 -7.48 25.00 12.13
CA SER A 608 -7.78 24.06 11.05
C SER A 608 -6.75 24.07 9.91
N SER A 609 -5.63 24.77 10.07
CA SER A 609 -4.73 25.10 8.96
C SER A 609 -3.34 24.48 9.06
N PHE A 610 -2.92 23.99 10.23
CA PHE A 610 -1.60 23.41 10.40
C PHE A 610 -1.67 22.08 11.13
N GLN A 611 -1.19 21.02 10.48
CA GLN A 611 -1.08 19.68 11.03
C GLN A 611 0.39 19.31 11.22
N TYR A 612 0.69 18.63 12.32
CA TYR A 612 2.05 18.18 12.61
C TYR A 612 2.07 16.80 13.25
N GLU A 613 3.16 16.09 13.04
CA GLU A 613 3.50 14.85 13.72
C GLU A 613 5.02 14.77 13.88
N LEU A 614 5.48 14.42 15.08
CA LEU A 614 6.86 14.13 15.40
C LEU A 614 6.91 12.78 16.12
N THR A 615 7.76 11.87 15.68
CA THR A 615 7.90 10.52 16.26
C THR A 615 9.36 10.18 16.42
N VAL A 616 9.74 9.75 17.62
CA VAL A 616 11.02 9.07 17.87
C VAL A 616 10.73 7.58 17.92
N PHE A 617 11.57 6.78 17.28
CA PHE A 617 11.39 5.33 17.26
C PHE A 617 12.70 4.59 17.58
N TYR A 618 12.54 3.38 18.09
CA TYR A 618 13.60 2.42 18.33
C TYR A 618 13.16 1.04 17.84
N VAL A 619 13.98 0.39 17.01
CA VAL A 619 13.77 -0.98 16.56
C VAL A 619 14.99 -1.80 16.95
N ALA A 620 14.80 -2.78 17.82
CA ALA A 620 15.79 -3.80 18.11
C ALA A 620 15.57 -5.00 17.18
N TYR A 621 16.62 -5.47 16.59
CA TYR A 621 16.60 -6.59 15.65
C TYR A 621 17.65 -7.60 16.08
N ARG A 622 17.24 -8.77 16.59
CA ARG A 622 18.12 -9.84 17.04
C ARG A 622 18.24 -10.91 15.98
N GLY A 623 19.45 -11.38 15.74
CA GLY A 623 19.72 -12.43 14.77
C GLY A 623 19.34 -12.03 13.35
N LYS A 624 19.61 -10.78 12.93
CA LYS A 624 19.27 -10.31 11.58
C LYS A 624 19.92 -11.20 10.53
N ILE A 625 19.09 -11.75 9.65
CA ILE A 625 19.53 -12.55 8.51
C ILE A 625 20.08 -11.63 7.43
N GLY A 626 21.30 -11.91 7.01
CA GLY A 626 22.01 -11.16 5.98
C GLY A 626 22.97 -12.05 5.21
N GLN A 627 23.87 -11.42 4.46
CA GLN A 627 24.88 -12.10 3.65
C GLN A 627 26.24 -11.52 3.93
N ILE A 628 27.21 -12.39 4.05
CA ILE A 628 28.63 -12.05 4.12
C ILE A 628 29.39 -12.81 3.03
N LEU A 629 30.46 -12.19 2.52
CA LEU A 629 31.40 -12.88 1.62
C LEU A 629 32.34 -13.74 2.44
N LYS A 630 32.40 -15.04 2.14
CA LYS A 630 33.41 -15.96 2.70
C LYS A 630 34.30 -16.47 1.57
N THR A 631 35.57 -16.67 1.85
CA THR A 631 36.48 -17.33 0.92
C THR A 631 36.07 -18.79 0.78
N GLY A 632 35.89 -19.26 -0.43
CA GLY A 632 35.54 -20.63 -0.73
C GLY A 632 36.63 -21.59 -0.33
N GLN A 633 36.23 -22.85 -0.12
CA GLN A 633 37.18 -23.94 0.19
C GLN A 633 37.90 -24.40 -1.10
N PRO A 634 39.14 -25.03 -0.93
CA PRO A 634 39.78 -25.68 -2.08
C PRO A 634 38.84 -26.66 -2.80
N PRO A 635 38.97 -26.87 -4.12
CA PRO A 635 40.02 -26.35 -5.01
C PRO A 635 39.73 -24.98 -5.63
N LEU A 636 38.54 -24.43 -5.51
CA LEU A 636 38.12 -23.28 -6.33
C LEU A 636 38.37 -21.91 -5.67
N PHE A 637 38.64 -21.82 -4.38
CA PHE A 637 38.90 -20.55 -3.64
C PHE A 637 38.03 -19.34 -4.08
N SER A 638 36.92 -19.58 -4.75
CA SER A 638 36.00 -18.52 -5.17
C SER A 638 35.30 -17.94 -3.96
N ASN A 639 35.11 -16.64 -3.93
CA ASN A 639 34.29 -16.03 -2.89
C ASN A 639 32.84 -16.55 -2.99
N ILE A 640 32.36 -17.11 -1.89
CA ILE A 640 30.96 -17.55 -1.74
C ILE A 640 30.20 -16.56 -0.88
N ARG A 641 28.93 -16.33 -1.22
CA ARG A 641 27.98 -15.59 -0.38
C ARG A 641 27.41 -16.55 0.64
N TYR A 642 27.64 -16.26 1.91
CA TYR A 642 27.16 -17.06 3.02
C TYR A 642 26.00 -16.33 3.70
N ARG A 643 24.79 -16.92 3.65
CA ARG A 643 23.59 -16.41 4.28
C ARG A 643 23.39 -17.03 5.64
N SER A 644 23.34 -16.20 6.67
CA SER A 644 23.17 -16.61 8.05
C SER A 644 22.60 -15.47 8.90
N ASN A 645 22.40 -15.71 10.18
CA ASN A 645 22.18 -14.63 11.14
C ASN A 645 23.52 -13.91 11.36
N ILE A 646 23.73 -12.80 10.67
CA ILE A 646 25.04 -12.12 10.63
C ILE A 646 25.30 -11.22 11.82
N ALA A 647 24.27 -10.67 12.44
CA ALA A 647 24.39 -9.72 13.55
C ALA A 647 23.05 -9.42 14.23
N ASP A 648 23.14 -8.77 15.40
CA ASP A 648 22.05 -7.96 15.93
C ASP A 648 22.15 -6.54 15.37
N ALA A 649 21.02 -5.88 15.17
CA ALA A 649 20.96 -4.52 14.69
C ALA A 649 20.08 -3.62 15.57
N ARG A 650 20.43 -2.34 15.63
CA ARG A 650 19.69 -1.29 16.29
C ARG A 650 19.39 -0.19 15.31
N ASN A 651 18.11 0.12 15.13
CA ASN A 651 17.66 1.24 14.31
C ASN A 651 16.97 2.27 15.21
N ILE A 652 17.52 3.46 15.32
CA ILE A 652 16.96 4.57 16.07
C ILE A 652 16.75 5.75 15.11
N GLY A 653 15.67 6.49 15.27
CA GLY A 653 15.46 7.63 14.39
C GLY A 653 14.34 8.55 14.81
N VAL A 654 14.22 9.63 14.05
CA VAL A 654 13.21 10.66 14.20
C VAL A 654 12.50 10.83 12.88
N GLU A 655 11.17 10.82 12.93
CA GLU A 655 10.29 11.07 11.78
C GLU A 655 9.46 12.31 12.07
N SER A 656 9.37 13.26 11.12
CA SER A 656 8.53 14.44 11.26
C SER A 656 7.70 14.68 10.01
N PHE A 657 6.47 15.13 10.21
CA PHE A 657 5.55 15.54 9.17
C PHE A 657 4.88 16.86 9.56
N PHE A 658 4.87 17.80 8.63
CA PHE A 658 4.19 19.08 8.76
C PHE A 658 3.38 19.33 7.50
N GLU A 659 2.15 19.79 7.64
CA GLU A 659 1.32 20.24 6.54
C GLU A 659 0.61 21.52 6.93
N TRP A 660 0.70 22.52 6.06
CA TRP A 660 0.19 23.86 6.31
C TRP A 660 -0.66 24.35 5.15
N GLN A 661 -1.93 24.62 5.43
CA GLN A 661 -2.81 25.35 4.53
C GLN A 661 -2.55 26.85 4.66
N VAL A 662 -1.65 27.37 3.82
CA VAL A 662 -1.21 28.79 3.84
C VAL A 662 -2.33 29.68 3.38
N LEU A 663 -3.03 29.28 2.32
CA LEU A 663 -4.18 29.99 1.75
C LEU A 663 -5.39 29.06 1.79
N LYS A 664 -6.51 29.58 2.28
CA LYS A 664 -7.78 28.85 2.34
C LYS A 664 -8.75 29.38 1.29
N SER A 665 -9.28 28.49 0.46
CA SER A 665 -10.32 28.85 -0.52
C SER A 665 -11.58 29.35 0.19
N ASP A 666 -12.31 30.25 -0.46
CA ASP A 666 -13.69 30.56 -0.04
C ASP A 666 -14.65 29.41 -0.48
N SER A 667 -15.85 29.38 0.10
CA SER A 667 -16.87 28.38 -0.24
C SER A 667 -17.28 28.35 -1.70
N ALA A 668 -17.02 29.43 -2.42
CA ALA A 668 -17.31 29.57 -3.87
C ALA A 668 -16.09 29.23 -4.75
N GLY A 669 -14.94 28.86 -4.17
CA GLY A 669 -13.72 28.56 -4.93
C GLY A 669 -13.07 29.75 -5.64
N ARG A 670 -13.43 31.00 -5.25
CA ARG A 670 -12.94 32.21 -5.90
C ARG A 670 -11.56 32.64 -5.45
N LYS A 671 -11.17 32.23 -4.23
CA LYS A 671 -9.83 32.45 -3.70
C LYS A 671 -8.96 31.21 -3.90
N PRO A 672 -7.65 31.38 -4.13
CA PRO A 672 -6.74 30.24 -4.22
C PRO A 672 -6.61 29.51 -2.89
N ALA A 673 -6.44 28.20 -2.93
CA ALA A 673 -6.00 27.39 -1.78
C ALA A 673 -4.56 26.93 -2.04
N LEU A 674 -3.68 27.12 -1.05
CA LEU A 674 -2.30 26.68 -1.10
C LEU A 674 -1.99 25.83 0.11
N ASN A 675 -1.64 24.56 -0.14
CA ASN A 675 -1.18 23.63 0.87
C ASN A 675 0.30 23.35 0.65
N LEU A 676 1.09 23.41 1.71
CA LEU A 676 2.50 23.04 1.73
C LEU A 676 2.68 21.87 2.67
N PHE A 677 3.51 20.91 2.31
CA PHE A 677 3.91 19.85 3.22
C PHE A 677 5.42 19.68 3.29
N CYS A 678 5.89 19.17 4.40
CA CYS A 678 7.28 18.80 4.65
C CYS A 678 7.33 17.50 5.45
N ASN A 679 8.11 16.56 4.98
CA ASN A 679 8.29 15.23 5.55
C ASN A 679 9.79 14.97 5.68
N THR A 680 10.27 14.70 6.89
CA THR A 680 11.67 14.37 7.14
C THR A 680 11.81 13.12 7.97
N ALA A 681 12.85 12.36 7.71
CA ALA A 681 13.26 11.24 8.55
C ALA A 681 14.78 11.19 8.67
N PHE A 682 15.26 10.98 9.87
CA PHE A 682 16.64 10.67 10.18
C PHE A 682 16.70 9.29 10.84
N VAL A 683 17.57 8.40 10.35
CA VAL A 683 17.70 7.02 10.81
C VAL A 683 19.18 6.68 11.03
N ASP A 684 19.54 6.27 12.24
CA ASP A 684 20.82 5.63 12.57
C ASP A 684 20.57 4.13 12.78
N ALA A 685 20.83 3.34 11.77
CA ALA A 685 20.70 1.89 11.79
C ALA A 685 22.09 1.26 11.76
N ARG A 686 22.45 0.46 12.78
CA ARG A 686 23.79 -0.12 12.93
C ARG A 686 23.75 -1.55 13.40
N TYR A 687 24.72 -2.31 12.96
CA TYR A 687 25.07 -3.60 13.51
C TYR A 687 25.78 -3.41 14.84
N ILE A 688 25.26 -4.03 15.92
CA ILE A 688 25.73 -3.78 17.30
C ILE A 688 26.35 -5.02 17.97
N ASN A 689 26.05 -6.21 17.49
CA ASN A 689 26.58 -7.46 18.06
C ASN A 689 26.74 -8.46 16.91
N THR A 690 27.98 -8.90 16.68
CA THR A 690 28.36 -9.81 15.60
C THR A 690 29.73 -10.45 15.86
N ASP A 691 29.92 -11.67 15.40
CA ASP A 691 31.19 -12.36 15.40
C ASP A 691 32.12 -11.83 14.28
N ASP A 692 31.57 -11.23 13.23
CA ASP A 692 32.31 -10.62 12.13
C ASP A 692 32.66 -9.16 12.43
N LYS A 693 33.92 -8.92 12.83
CA LYS A 693 34.41 -7.57 13.13
C LYS A 693 34.35 -6.60 11.96
N SER A 694 34.26 -7.09 10.72
CA SER A 694 34.21 -6.24 9.53
C SER A 694 32.90 -5.46 9.42
N ILE A 695 31.82 -5.96 10.02
CA ILE A 695 30.50 -5.34 10.01
C ILE A 695 30.11 -4.67 11.34
N LEU A 696 30.89 -4.87 12.41
CA LEU A 696 30.60 -4.27 13.71
C LEU A 696 30.59 -2.73 13.64
N ASN A 697 29.51 -2.11 14.15
CA ASN A 697 29.23 -0.66 14.06
C ASN A 697 29.03 -0.10 12.64
N ARG A 698 29.03 -0.94 11.62
CA ARG A 698 28.68 -0.52 10.25
C ARG A 698 27.20 -0.19 10.15
N PHE A 699 26.85 0.63 9.16
CA PHE A 699 25.46 0.93 8.86
C PHE A 699 24.77 -0.30 8.27
N VAL A 700 23.53 -0.50 8.66
CA VAL A 700 22.67 -1.51 8.04
C VAL A 700 22.47 -1.14 6.57
N GLU A 701 22.61 -2.13 5.69
CA GLU A 701 22.45 -1.96 4.25
C GLU A 701 21.05 -1.52 3.84
N MET A 702 20.93 -0.81 2.72
CA MET A 702 19.68 -0.29 2.12
C MET A 702 18.94 0.69 3.03
N VAL A 703 19.64 1.38 3.94
CA VAL A 703 19.04 2.34 4.87
C VAL A 703 19.64 3.73 4.66
N PRO A 704 18.96 4.64 3.95
CA PRO A 704 19.38 6.04 3.88
C PRO A 704 19.25 6.70 5.26
N ARG A 705 20.31 7.41 5.67
CA ARG A 705 20.34 8.10 6.96
C ARG A 705 19.39 9.31 7.01
N PHE A 706 19.16 9.94 5.88
CA PHE A 706 18.31 11.12 5.77
C PHE A 706 17.39 11.03 4.56
N ILE A 707 16.11 11.25 4.79
CA ILE A 707 15.08 11.33 3.75
C ILE A 707 14.32 12.62 3.96
N PHE A 708 14.17 13.40 2.89
CA PHE A 708 13.43 14.65 2.90
C PHE A 708 12.48 14.72 1.72
N ARG A 709 11.22 15.05 1.96
CA ARG A 709 10.23 15.29 0.91
C ARG A 709 9.42 16.53 1.26
N THR A 710 9.22 17.38 0.29
CA THR A 710 8.39 18.58 0.44
C THR A 710 7.61 18.82 -0.83
N GLY A 711 6.49 19.51 -0.72
CA GLY A 711 5.68 19.84 -1.88
C GLY A 711 4.67 20.91 -1.62
N ALA A 712 4.11 21.42 -2.72
CA ALA A 712 3.12 22.47 -2.75
C ALA A 712 1.95 22.08 -3.65
N ASP A 713 0.73 22.27 -3.17
CA ASP A 713 -0.50 22.08 -3.92
C ASP A 713 -1.27 23.39 -3.98
N LEU A 714 -1.38 23.99 -5.18
CA LEU A 714 -2.14 25.22 -5.43
C LEU A 714 -3.42 24.89 -6.19
N ARG A 715 -4.58 25.20 -5.63
CA ARG A 715 -5.89 25.10 -6.31
C ARG A 715 -6.45 26.50 -6.52
N PHE A 716 -6.85 26.77 -7.74
CA PHE A 716 -7.52 28.01 -8.09
C PHE A 716 -8.62 27.77 -9.13
N ARG A 717 -9.88 27.93 -8.73
CA ARG A 717 -11.04 27.66 -9.58
C ARG A 717 -11.02 26.21 -10.10
N LYS A 718 -10.83 26.03 -11.41
CA LYS A 718 -10.80 24.74 -12.11
C LYS A 718 -9.39 24.16 -12.27
N TRP A 719 -8.37 24.93 -11.88
CA TRP A 719 -6.97 24.57 -12.04
C TRP A 719 -6.38 24.04 -10.73
N ASN A 720 -5.54 23.07 -10.83
CA ASN A 720 -4.65 22.65 -9.76
C ASN A 720 -3.22 22.54 -10.30
N LEU A 721 -2.27 23.03 -9.53
CA LEU A 721 -0.85 22.89 -9.78
C LEU A 721 -0.24 22.21 -8.60
N HIS A 722 0.67 21.28 -8.82
CA HIS A 722 1.43 20.65 -7.76
C HIS A 722 2.89 20.51 -8.13
N GLY A 723 3.74 20.61 -7.14
CA GLY A 723 5.16 20.37 -7.24
C GLY A 723 5.63 19.61 -6.02
N MET A 724 6.55 18.68 -6.22
CA MET A 724 7.16 17.87 -5.17
C MET A 724 8.67 17.79 -5.39
N TYR A 725 9.42 17.94 -4.30
CA TYR A 725 10.84 17.69 -4.22
C TYR A 725 11.10 16.54 -3.26
N ALA A 726 11.93 15.60 -3.66
CA ALA A 726 12.34 14.45 -2.85
C ALA A 726 13.87 14.34 -2.86
N TYR A 727 14.46 14.23 -1.67
CA TYR A 727 15.87 13.96 -1.46
C TYR A 727 16.03 12.69 -0.65
N THR A 728 16.94 11.82 -1.07
CA THR A 728 17.34 10.62 -0.33
C THR A 728 18.86 10.63 -0.19
N GLY A 729 19.34 10.54 1.06
CA GLY A 729 20.75 10.52 1.36
C GLY A 729 21.45 9.24 0.90
N GLU A 730 22.75 9.31 0.80
CA GLU A 730 23.58 8.15 0.46
C GLU A 730 23.44 7.00 1.46
N HIS A 731 23.60 5.79 0.97
CA HIS A 731 23.54 4.58 1.78
C HIS A 731 24.26 3.42 1.07
N PHE A 732 24.49 2.33 1.79
CA PHE A 732 25.24 1.18 1.29
C PHE A 732 24.32 0.03 0.88
N SER A 733 24.74 -0.75 -0.09
CA SER A 733 23.99 -1.92 -0.55
C SER A 733 24.36 -3.22 0.19
N ASP A 734 25.43 -3.21 0.96
CA ASP A 734 25.95 -4.36 1.69
C ASP A 734 26.35 -4.04 3.14
N ALA A 735 26.43 -5.06 3.99
CA ALA A 735 26.70 -4.92 5.42
C ALA A 735 28.12 -4.43 5.74
N THR A 736 29.11 -4.62 4.86
CA THR A 736 30.50 -4.14 5.06
C THR A 736 30.65 -2.66 4.77
N ASN A 737 29.62 -2.02 4.20
CA ASN A 737 29.60 -0.64 3.71
C ASN A 737 30.69 -0.37 2.66
N ALA A 738 30.86 -1.29 1.72
CA ALA A 738 31.72 -1.10 0.57
C ALA A 738 31.29 0.13 -0.24
N VAL A 739 32.25 0.92 -0.72
CA VAL A 739 31.97 2.10 -1.55
C VAL A 739 31.91 1.73 -3.02
N LEU A 740 32.88 0.95 -3.48
CA LEU A 740 33.01 0.50 -4.85
C LEU A 740 33.56 -0.93 -4.88
N THR A 741 32.92 -1.78 -5.68
CA THR A 741 33.38 -3.14 -5.92
C THR A 741 33.50 -3.41 -7.42
N ALA A 742 34.40 -4.31 -7.80
CA ALA A 742 34.57 -4.68 -9.21
C ALA A 742 33.33 -5.33 -9.82
N THR A 743 32.45 -5.88 -8.99
CA THR A 743 31.21 -6.55 -9.42
C THR A 743 30.06 -5.59 -9.65
N ALA A 744 30.13 -4.36 -9.11
CA ALA A 744 29.06 -3.36 -9.04
C ALA A 744 27.76 -3.85 -8.33
N VAL A 745 27.81 -5.01 -7.71
CA VAL A 745 26.68 -5.62 -6.99
C VAL A 745 26.60 -5.05 -5.57
N GLU A 746 27.75 -4.93 -4.93
CA GLU A 746 27.94 -4.22 -3.68
C GLU A 746 28.50 -2.82 -3.96
N GLY A 747 28.19 -1.86 -3.08
CA GLY A 747 28.73 -0.52 -3.18
C GLY A 747 27.82 0.56 -2.63
N LEU A 748 28.32 1.79 -2.66
CA LEU A 748 27.56 2.97 -2.29
C LEU A 748 26.41 3.20 -3.28
N ILE A 749 25.28 3.58 -2.75
CA ILE A 749 24.17 4.18 -3.48
C ILE A 749 24.26 5.68 -3.20
N PRO A 750 24.61 6.51 -4.18
CA PRO A 750 24.79 7.95 -3.99
C PRO A 750 23.50 8.63 -3.56
N ALA A 751 23.61 9.79 -2.90
CA ALA A 751 22.47 10.65 -2.66
C ALA A 751 21.87 11.15 -3.98
N TYR A 752 20.55 11.28 -4.03
CA TYR A 752 19.82 11.76 -5.20
C TYR A 752 18.66 12.67 -4.83
N GLN A 753 18.26 13.49 -5.79
CA GLN A 753 17.18 14.44 -5.64
C GLN A 753 16.28 14.45 -6.88
N VAL A 754 14.97 14.46 -6.68
CA VAL A 754 14.00 14.37 -7.77
C VAL A 754 12.91 15.42 -7.60
N VAL A 755 12.55 16.09 -8.68
CA VAL A 755 11.44 17.04 -8.75
C VAL A 755 10.36 16.48 -9.65
N ASP A 756 9.13 16.49 -9.18
CA ASP A 756 7.94 16.15 -9.95
C ASP A 756 6.99 17.34 -10.01
N LEU A 757 6.43 17.60 -11.17
CA LEU A 757 5.52 18.70 -11.42
C LEU A 757 4.22 18.21 -12.06
N GLY A 758 3.12 18.90 -11.80
CA GLY A 758 1.88 18.59 -12.48
C GLY A 758 0.91 19.76 -12.49
N ILE A 759 0.10 19.77 -13.53
CA ILE A 759 -1.00 20.69 -13.70
C ILE A 759 -2.27 19.93 -14.07
N GLY A 760 -3.39 20.28 -13.48
CA GLY A 760 -4.68 19.69 -13.78
C GLY A 760 -5.76 20.73 -14.02
N PHE A 761 -6.71 20.38 -14.86
CA PHE A 761 -7.90 21.16 -15.14
C PHE A 761 -9.14 20.29 -14.97
N THR A 762 -10.08 20.71 -14.11
CA THR A 762 -11.31 19.98 -13.84
C THR A 762 -12.53 20.80 -14.26
N HIS A 763 -13.38 20.22 -15.13
CA HIS A 763 -14.62 20.84 -15.54
C HIS A 763 -15.75 19.80 -15.62
N LYS A 764 -16.71 19.86 -14.68
CA LYS A 764 -17.86 18.95 -14.61
C LYS A 764 -17.41 17.47 -14.67
N TRP A 765 -17.70 16.77 -15.77
CA TRP A 765 -17.40 15.37 -16.05
C TRP A 765 -15.99 15.14 -16.62
N LEU A 766 -15.23 16.21 -16.97
CA LEU A 766 -13.92 16.15 -17.60
C LEU A 766 -12.80 16.59 -16.63
N ASN A 767 -11.75 15.77 -16.51
CA ASN A 767 -10.52 16.15 -15.86
C ASN A 767 -9.34 15.89 -16.80
N ILE A 768 -8.47 16.87 -16.97
CA ILE A 768 -7.26 16.78 -17.78
C ILE A 768 -6.07 17.00 -16.86
N GLN A 769 -5.08 16.12 -16.92
CA GLN A 769 -3.86 16.24 -16.12
C GLN A 769 -2.63 16.12 -17.02
N PHE A 770 -1.65 16.97 -16.77
CA PHE A 770 -0.32 16.87 -17.36
C PHE A 770 0.70 16.78 -16.24
N ASN A 771 1.56 15.75 -16.30
CA ASN A 771 2.57 15.48 -15.27
C ASN A 771 3.95 15.36 -15.90
N VAL A 772 4.97 15.87 -15.19
CA VAL A 772 6.38 15.73 -15.51
C VAL A 772 7.03 15.02 -14.32
N ASN A 773 7.41 13.78 -14.50
CA ASN A 773 8.17 13.03 -13.50
C ASN A 773 9.66 13.30 -13.72
N ASN A 774 10.43 13.43 -12.63
CA ASN A 774 11.85 13.73 -12.68
C ASN A 774 12.16 14.94 -13.59
N ALA A 775 11.57 16.10 -13.29
CA ALA A 775 11.64 17.30 -14.14
C ALA A 775 13.07 17.82 -14.35
N LEU A 776 13.98 17.57 -13.40
CA LEU A 776 15.39 17.96 -13.51
C LEU A 776 16.24 16.96 -14.31
N ASN A 777 15.67 15.80 -14.70
CA ASN A 777 16.34 14.72 -15.40
C ASN A 777 17.53 14.15 -14.62
N GLU A 778 17.39 14.01 -13.32
CA GLU A 778 18.37 13.37 -12.45
C GLU A 778 18.65 11.94 -12.90
N GLN A 779 19.93 11.58 -13.04
CA GLN A 779 20.36 10.22 -13.32
C GLN A 779 20.73 9.56 -11.99
N TYR A 780 19.91 8.62 -11.53
CA TYR A 780 20.07 7.99 -10.24
C TYR A 780 19.62 6.53 -10.24
N PHE A 781 19.96 5.85 -9.18
CA PHE A 781 19.46 4.51 -8.90
C PHE A 781 19.16 4.37 -7.40
N THR A 782 18.23 3.49 -7.06
CA THR A 782 17.77 3.29 -5.68
C THR A 782 18.25 1.98 -5.10
N ARG A 783 18.85 1.09 -5.92
CA ARG A 783 19.36 -0.19 -5.48
C ARG A 783 20.43 -0.76 -6.41
N ARG A 784 21.26 -1.63 -5.84
CA ARG A 784 22.08 -2.59 -6.56
C ARG A 784 21.47 -3.97 -6.37
N SER A 785 21.36 -4.73 -7.43
CA SER A 785 20.78 -6.08 -7.39
C SER A 785 21.88 -7.12 -7.29
N GLU A 786 21.66 -8.14 -6.48
CA GLU A 786 22.60 -9.25 -6.30
C GLU A 786 22.37 -10.39 -7.30
N SER A 787 21.12 -10.52 -7.78
CA SER A 787 20.72 -11.64 -8.62
C SER A 787 19.74 -11.17 -9.69
N TYR A 788 18.52 -11.68 -9.67
CA TYR A 788 17.47 -11.29 -10.62
C TYR A 788 16.94 -9.87 -10.33
N PRO A 789 16.72 -9.01 -11.33
CA PRO A 789 16.65 -9.25 -12.81
C PRO A 789 18.00 -9.30 -13.53
N GLY A 790 19.07 -9.31 -12.83
CA GLY A 790 20.47 -9.35 -13.25
C GLY A 790 21.31 -8.54 -12.26
N PRO A 791 22.52 -9.01 -11.92
CA PRO A 791 23.35 -8.35 -10.90
C PRO A 791 23.76 -6.94 -11.36
N GLY A 792 23.95 -6.02 -10.40
CA GLY A 792 24.46 -4.66 -10.60
C GLY A 792 23.46 -3.55 -10.35
N ILE A 793 23.75 -2.36 -10.84
CA ILE A 793 22.94 -1.15 -10.68
C ILE A 793 21.66 -1.25 -11.51
N LEU A 794 20.52 -0.96 -10.88
CA LEU A 794 19.24 -0.83 -11.55
C LEU A 794 18.85 0.66 -11.62
N PRO A 795 19.05 1.32 -12.76
CA PRO A 795 18.72 2.73 -12.96
C PRO A 795 17.23 3.02 -12.76
N ALA A 796 16.94 4.15 -12.13
CA ALA A 796 15.61 4.73 -12.13
C ALA A 796 15.36 5.50 -13.46
N ASP A 797 14.08 5.82 -13.72
CA ASP A 797 13.70 6.50 -14.96
C ASP A 797 14.16 7.95 -15.00
N GLY A 798 14.58 8.41 -16.19
CA GLY A 798 14.82 9.80 -16.48
C GLY A 798 13.53 10.64 -16.55
N ARG A 799 13.63 11.87 -17.08
CA ARG A 799 12.48 12.77 -17.24
C ARG A 799 11.42 12.16 -18.16
N ALA A 800 10.19 12.14 -17.66
CA ALA A 800 9.04 11.59 -18.35
C ALA A 800 7.84 12.53 -18.32
N PHE A 801 7.09 12.59 -19.41
CA PHE A 801 5.90 13.41 -19.58
C PHE A 801 4.67 12.51 -19.72
N TYR A 802 3.56 12.89 -19.09
CA TYR A 802 2.30 12.15 -19.13
C TYR A 802 1.12 13.08 -19.29
N CYS A 803 0.16 12.70 -20.12
CA CYS A 803 -1.12 13.38 -20.27
C CYS A 803 -2.25 12.41 -19.97
N THR A 804 -3.13 12.77 -19.03
CA THR A 804 -4.28 11.97 -18.63
C THR A 804 -5.58 12.72 -18.95
N LEU A 805 -6.50 12.02 -19.62
CA LEU A 805 -7.89 12.46 -19.81
C LEU A 805 -8.79 11.56 -18.97
N GLN A 806 -9.60 12.15 -18.09
CA GLN A 806 -10.59 11.42 -17.30
C GLN A 806 -11.99 11.93 -17.59
N PHE A 807 -12.89 10.98 -17.80
CA PHE A 807 -14.32 11.19 -17.94
C PHE A 807 -15.05 10.52 -16.77
N LYS A 808 -15.99 11.23 -16.15
CA LYS A 808 -16.81 10.72 -15.06
C LYS A 808 -18.29 10.98 -15.38
N LEU A 809 -19.04 9.89 -15.67
CA LEU A 809 -20.43 9.89 -16.14
C LEU A 809 -21.40 9.31 -15.12
#